data_b91bf9266a5124a6dcff10d1b865f57b
#
_entry.id   b91bf9266a5124a6dcff10d1b865f57b
#
_cell.length_a   1.000
_cell.length_b   1.000
_cell.length_c   1.000
_cell.angle_alpha   90.00
_cell.angle_beta   90.00
_cell.angle_gamma   90.00
#
_symmetry.space_group_name_H-M   'P 1'
#
loop_
_entity.id
_entity.type
_entity.pdbx_description
1 polymer ?
#
loop_
_entity_poly.entity_id
_entity_poly.type
_entity_poly.pdbx_seq_one_letter_code
_entity_poly.pdbx_strand_id
1 'polypeptide(L)'
;MSLPGFAQTTVNVSGYVRDLASGEELINASISHEEGSGGVSSNAYGFFSLRLPAGPVTLRVSMGGYEPVLLKLNLSRDTSIVAELSKKEEDMETVTIRTSVRRDNVRKIEMSTQRLSGQAIKKIPAFLGEVDVVRSIQLLPGVSTVGEGSSGFNVRGGSTDQNLILLDEAPVFNSSHLFGFFSIFNPDVVKDVQLVKGGIGANYGGRLSSIVDVRSKDGNKKEVEGSGGVGTIFSRLSLEGPIIKDKASFVVAARRSYIDVLAKPFLASQPELKDSRFNFYDLSGKANFTLGKKDRLYIAGYLGNDVFGAGDQVKFIWGNTTLSTRWNHVFSDKLFMNLTYFYSKYDYNLGFGDRDNSFDWYSNIFNYSAKPEFTWYLNPKNTVTFGGQSTYYVFRPGRATSKQASGSFNFSLPDRYSWENALFVTNDQQVSKRISLRYGLRWSSFDYLGRGKAYYYGPAPIQGFRRELESVREFGQNKSIAFYNFFEPRFAFKYQTGLQSSIKLSYNRMAQYLHLLSNTAASSPLDVWMPSTNNVKPQLADQIAAGYFKNFGKDDGIETSVEVYYKDLQNQVDYIDGADLLLNEYIEADLLYGRGRAYGVEFYIKKSTGKLNGWISYTLARSERRVDGINNNGWFPTRFDRAHNLYVVASYQLNKKWQLGGSFVFSTGTPATFPTNLYQVQGFNIPHNVFGARNNYRNPAYNRLDFSATMQGRKKEKWRSEWVFGVYNSYARKNPYSVYFRTDPNDATRFQSVKFIVIGSIVPAVSYNFSF
;
A
#
# COMPACT_ATOMS: atom_id res chain seq x y z
N MET A 1 12.02 -32.88 -52.45
CA MET A 1 12.70 -33.47 -51.29
C MET A 1 12.85 -32.39 -50.24
N SER A 2 11.97 -32.36 -49.21
CA SER A 2 12.09 -31.45 -48.05
C SER A 2 13.06 -32.13 -47.07
N LEU A 3 14.22 -31.50 -46.87
CA LEU A 3 15.16 -31.93 -45.83
C LEU A 3 14.46 -31.87 -44.45
N PRO A 4 14.58 -32.91 -43.61
CA PRO A 4 14.05 -32.85 -42.26
C PRO A 4 14.87 -31.79 -41.51
N GLY A 5 14.19 -30.71 -41.07
CA GLY A 5 14.79 -29.71 -40.19
C GLY A 5 15.19 -30.42 -38.88
N PHE A 6 16.49 -30.52 -38.59
CA PHE A 6 17.00 -30.98 -37.33
C PHE A 6 16.34 -30.12 -36.21
N ALA A 7 15.47 -30.70 -35.43
CA ALA A 7 14.94 -30.07 -34.25
C ALA A 7 16.10 -29.70 -33.33
N GLN A 8 16.48 -28.47 -33.27
CA GLN A 8 17.55 -27.96 -32.43
C GLN A 8 17.25 -28.37 -30.98
N THR A 9 18.08 -29.22 -30.42
CA THR A 9 17.95 -29.70 -29.03
C THR A 9 17.98 -28.47 -28.11
N THR A 10 16.96 -28.31 -27.27
CA THR A 10 16.85 -27.17 -26.37
C THR A 10 16.97 -27.66 -24.93
N VAL A 11 17.64 -26.86 -24.08
CA VAL A 11 17.88 -27.11 -22.66
C VAL A 11 17.37 -25.97 -21.83
N ASN A 12 17.04 -26.21 -20.55
CA ASN A 12 16.63 -25.19 -19.63
C ASN A 12 17.82 -24.69 -18.81
N VAL A 13 17.95 -23.38 -18.69
CA VAL A 13 18.87 -22.73 -17.76
C VAL A 13 18.02 -22.06 -16.69
N SER A 14 18.13 -22.53 -15.46
CA SER A 14 17.40 -22.01 -14.31
C SER A 14 18.37 -21.52 -13.23
N GLY A 15 17.86 -20.82 -12.24
CA GLY A 15 18.68 -20.45 -11.08
C GLY A 15 18.32 -19.11 -10.48
N TYR A 16 19.29 -18.50 -9.82
CA TYR A 16 19.07 -17.26 -9.05
C TYR A 16 20.00 -16.15 -9.48
N VAL A 17 19.50 -14.93 -9.40
CA VAL A 17 20.31 -13.72 -9.55
C VAL A 17 20.53 -13.10 -8.17
N ARG A 18 21.79 -12.78 -7.83
CA ARG A 18 22.19 -12.28 -6.51
C ARG A 18 23.04 -11.02 -6.60
N ASP A 19 23.02 -10.24 -5.54
CA ASP A 19 24.00 -9.19 -5.27
C ASP A 19 25.33 -9.83 -4.85
N LEU A 20 26.41 -9.46 -5.51
CA LEU A 20 27.75 -10.02 -5.23
C LEU A 20 28.26 -9.67 -3.84
N ALA A 21 27.95 -8.48 -3.34
CA ALA A 21 28.45 -8.00 -2.04
C ALA A 21 27.70 -8.59 -0.85
N SER A 22 26.36 -8.70 -0.95
CA SER A 22 25.52 -9.14 0.17
C SER A 22 25.02 -10.57 0.05
N GLY A 23 25.05 -11.17 -1.17
CA GLY A 23 24.43 -12.47 -1.45
C GLY A 23 22.90 -12.43 -1.48
N GLU A 24 22.28 -11.24 -1.44
CA GLU A 24 20.84 -11.06 -1.49
C GLU A 24 20.27 -11.36 -2.87
N GLU A 25 19.12 -12.04 -2.95
CA GLU A 25 18.46 -12.36 -4.22
C GLU A 25 17.87 -11.11 -4.88
N LEU A 26 18.13 -10.93 -6.19
CA LEU A 26 17.72 -9.77 -6.97
C LEU A 26 16.40 -10.01 -7.72
N ILE A 27 15.42 -9.17 -7.42
CA ILE A 27 14.07 -9.21 -8.00
C ILE A 27 14.06 -8.48 -9.34
N ASN A 28 13.42 -9.07 -10.37
CA ASN A 28 13.27 -8.49 -11.71
C ASN A 28 14.59 -8.19 -12.45
N ALA A 29 15.66 -8.87 -12.14
CA ALA A 29 16.84 -8.87 -12.98
C ALA A 29 16.48 -9.44 -14.37
N SER A 30 16.96 -8.84 -15.43
CA SER A 30 16.73 -9.29 -16.80
C SER A 30 17.80 -10.27 -17.23
N ILE A 31 17.41 -11.43 -17.71
CA ILE A 31 18.25 -12.47 -18.25
C ILE A 31 17.91 -12.63 -19.74
N SER A 32 18.84 -12.34 -20.62
CA SER A 32 18.63 -12.40 -22.08
C SER A 32 19.78 -13.11 -22.78
N HIS A 33 19.46 -13.79 -23.87
CA HIS A 33 20.46 -14.33 -24.79
C HIS A 33 20.99 -13.20 -25.67
N GLU A 34 22.31 -13.06 -25.80
CA GLU A 34 22.93 -11.90 -26.48
C GLU A 34 22.64 -11.93 -27.98
N GLU A 35 22.67 -13.09 -28.63
CA GLU A 35 22.43 -13.29 -30.04
C GLU A 35 20.97 -13.57 -30.38
N GLY A 36 20.09 -13.74 -29.37
CA GLY A 36 18.69 -14.12 -29.53
C GLY A 36 17.70 -13.01 -29.13
N SER A 37 16.48 -13.13 -29.62
CA SER A 37 15.39 -12.19 -29.34
C SER A 37 14.59 -12.47 -28.08
N GLY A 38 15.02 -13.42 -27.22
CA GLY A 38 14.29 -13.89 -26.03
C GLY A 38 15.00 -13.55 -24.71
N GLY A 39 14.22 -13.31 -23.68
CA GLY A 39 14.73 -13.12 -22.32
C GLY A 39 13.61 -13.27 -21.31
N VAL A 40 13.98 -13.49 -20.05
CA VAL A 40 13.08 -13.58 -18.90
C VAL A 40 13.55 -12.60 -17.83
N SER A 41 12.69 -12.33 -16.84
CA SER A 41 13.08 -11.61 -15.62
C SER A 41 13.08 -12.58 -14.46
N SER A 42 13.98 -12.39 -13.49
CA SER A 42 13.89 -13.11 -12.22
C SER A 42 12.56 -12.74 -11.53
N ASN A 43 11.96 -13.73 -10.90
CA ASN A 43 10.70 -13.56 -10.17
C ASN A 43 10.90 -12.75 -8.88
N ALA A 44 9.85 -12.58 -8.10
CA ALA A 44 9.88 -11.86 -6.83
C ALA A 44 10.82 -12.47 -5.77
N TYR A 45 11.43 -13.61 -6.06
CA TYR A 45 12.33 -14.36 -5.18
C TYR A 45 13.73 -14.54 -5.78
N GLY A 46 14.02 -13.82 -6.88
CA GLY A 46 15.30 -13.87 -7.58
C GLY A 46 15.49 -15.08 -8.49
N PHE A 47 14.50 -16.01 -8.58
CA PHE A 47 14.57 -17.19 -9.43
C PHE A 47 14.18 -16.89 -10.87
N PHE A 48 14.86 -17.54 -11.82
CA PHE A 48 14.52 -17.48 -13.24
C PHE A 48 14.62 -18.87 -13.89
N SER A 49 13.93 -19.05 -15.00
CA SER A 49 14.08 -20.20 -15.89
C SER A 49 13.94 -19.75 -17.34
N LEU A 50 14.91 -20.12 -18.18
CA LEU A 50 14.99 -19.75 -19.57
C LEU A 50 15.35 -20.97 -20.41
N ARG A 51 14.62 -21.21 -21.50
CA ARG A 51 14.91 -22.30 -22.43
C ARG A 51 15.74 -21.80 -23.60
N LEU A 52 16.85 -22.47 -23.88
CA LEU A 52 17.85 -22.06 -24.85
C LEU A 52 18.25 -23.22 -25.76
N PRO A 53 18.82 -22.97 -26.93
CA PRO A 53 19.46 -24.00 -27.75
C PRO A 53 20.61 -24.66 -26.99
N ALA A 54 20.83 -25.92 -27.23
CA ALA A 54 22.04 -26.63 -26.79
C ALA A 54 23.26 -26.08 -27.56
N GLY A 55 24.41 -26.03 -26.90
CA GLY A 55 25.67 -25.50 -27.44
C GLY A 55 26.20 -24.27 -26.70
N PRO A 56 27.15 -23.55 -27.29
CA PRO A 56 27.71 -22.33 -26.70
C PRO A 56 26.68 -21.19 -26.74
N VAL A 57 26.46 -20.57 -25.58
CA VAL A 57 25.48 -19.50 -25.41
C VAL A 57 26.06 -18.41 -24.50
N THR A 58 25.87 -17.14 -24.88
CA THR A 58 26.19 -16.01 -24.01
C THR A 58 24.92 -15.42 -23.42
N LEU A 59 24.79 -15.49 -22.08
CA LEU A 59 23.71 -14.87 -21.34
C LEU A 59 24.13 -13.50 -20.81
N ARG A 60 23.33 -12.49 -21.09
CA ARG A 60 23.46 -11.18 -20.46
C ARG A 60 22.48 -11.09 -19.30
N VAL A 61 23.03 -10.92 -18.09
CA VAL A 61 22.24 -10.67 -16.87
C VAL A 61 22.42 -9.21 -16.46
N SER A 62 21.32 -8.49 -16.27
CA SER A 62 21.37 -7.05 -15.98
C SER A 62 20.24 -6.61 -15.06
N MET A 63 20.51 -5.60 -14.23
CA MET A 63 19.53 -4.96 -13.34
C MET A 63 19.85 -3.47 -13.19
N GLY A 64 18.85 -2.63 -12.96
CA GLY A 64 19.04 -1.22 -12.65
C GLY A 64 19.91 -1.02 -11.40
N GLY A 65 20.96 -0.19 -11.49
CA GLY A 65 21.90 0.03 -10.38
C GLY A 65 23.03 -1.00 -10.26
N TYR A 66 23.09 -2.00 -11.15
CA TYR A 66 24.11 -3.05 -11.18
C TYR A 66 24.88 -3.03 -12.51
N GLU A 67 26.14 -3.50 -12.48
CA GLU A 67 26.92 -3.78 -13.68
C GLU A 67 26.35 -5.03 -14.36
N PRO A 68 26.12 -4.99 -15.70
CA PRO A 68 25.68 -6.19 -16.42
C PRO A 68 26.79 -7.21 -16.51
N VAL A 69 26.44 -8.48 -16.32
CA VAL A 69 27.37 -9.61 -16.43
C VAL A 69 27.04 -10.43 -17.66
N LEU A 70 28.08 -10.84 -18.40
CA LEU A 70 28.00 -11.77 -19.51
C LEU A 70 28.49 -13.15 -19.07
N LEU A 71 27.60 -14.13 -19.07
CA LEU A 71 27.90 -15.53 -18.72
C LEU A 71 28.01 -16.38 -19.99
N LYS A 72 29.21 -16.84 -20.29
CA LYS A 72 29.47 -17.77 -21.41
C LYS A 72 29.26 -19.19 -20.91
N LEU A 73 28.31 -19.90 -21.46
CA LEU A 73 27.90 -21.25 -21.06
C LEU A 73 27.98 -22.17 -22.29
N ASN A 74 28.36 -23.42 -22.05
CA ASN A 74 28.23 -24.48 -23.06
C ASN A 74 27.17 -25.47 -22.58
N LEU A 75 26.00 -25.41 -23.15
CA LEU A 75 24.78 -26.05 -22.67
C LEU A 75 24.61 -27.43 -23.35
N SER A 76 24.82 -28.51 -22.63
CA SER A 76 24.58 -29.92 -23.12
C SER A 76 23.35 -30.55 -22.45
N ARG A 77 22.90 -30.02 -21.28
CA ARG A 77 21.78 -30.50 -20.46
C ARG A 77 21.19 -29.39 -19.66
N ASP A 78 20.02 -29.63 -19.06
CA ASP A 78 19.40 -28.72 -18.14
C ASP A 78 20.39 -28.32 -17.03
N THR A 79 20.56 -27.01 -16.80
CA THR A 79 21.65 -26.47 -16.00
C THR A 79 21.12 -25.41 -15.02
N SER A 80 21.53 -25.51 -13.76
CA SER A 80 21.21 -24.48 -12.75
C SER A 80 22.43 -23.62 -12.45
N ILE A 81 22.27 -22.30 -12.47
CA ILE A 81 23.34 -21.33 -12.26
C ILE A 81 22.96 -20.28 -11.20
N VAL A 82 23.97 -19.65 -10.63
CA VAL A 82 23.82 -18.44 -9.84
C VAL A 82 24.54 -17.32 -10.57
N ALA A 83 23.79 -16.25 -10.92
CA ALA A 83 24.35 -15.07 -11.53
C ALA A 83 24.55 -14.00 -10.46
N GLU A 84 25.77 -13.56 -10.24
CA GLU A 84 26.11 -12.52 -9.26
C GLU A 84 26.38 -11.19 -9.98
N LEU A 85 25.70 -10.14 -9.52
CA LEU A 85 25.85 -8.80 -10.05
C LEU A 85 26.51 -7.87 -9.02
N SER A 86 27.50 -7.11 -9.42
CA SER A 86 28.10 -6.04 -8.60
C SER A 86 27.28 -4.75 -8.74
N LYS A 87 27.08 -4.05 -7.64
CA LYS A 87 26.52 -2.70 -7.67
C LYS A 87 27.44 -1.81 -8.47
N LYS A 88 26.86 -0.96 -9.31
CA LYS A 88 27.61 0.11 -9.95
C LYS A 88 28.20 1.00 -8.86
N GLU A 89 29.50 1.28 -8.95
CA GLU A 89 30.05 2.39 -8.19
C GLU A 89 29.28 3.65 -8.63
N GLU A 90 28.58 4.27 -7.71
CA GLU A 90 27.93 5.54 -7.99
C GLU A 90 29.03 6.58 -8.18
N ASP A 91 29.33 6.91 -9.45
CA ASP A 91 30.02 8.14 -9.75
C ASP A 91 29.19 9.26 -9.14
N MET A 92 29.72 9.93 -8.12
CA MET A 92 28.99 10.94 -7.34
C MET A 92 28.56 12.15 -8.18
N GLU A 93 28.84 12.13 -9.48
CA GLU A 93 28.41 13.14 -10.44
C GLU A 93 27.06 12.84 -11.09
N THR A 94 26.55 11.60 -11.00
CA THR A 94 25.31 11.21 -11.71
C THR A 94 24.41 10.41 -10.78
N VAL A 95 23.40 11.07 -10.21
CA VAL A 95 22.33 10.41 -9.47
C VAL A 95 21.43 9.66 -10.46
N THR A 96 21.24 8.37 -10.27
CA THR A 96 20.37 7.57 -11.12
C THR A 96 19.23 6.99 -10.29
N ILE A 97 18.00 7.47 -10.51
CA ILE A 97 16.77 6.90 -9.90
C ILE A 97 16.27 5.74 -10.79
N ARG A 98 17.12 4.84 -11.21
CA ARG A 98 16.68 3.66 -11.97
C ARG A 98 16.26 2.55 -11.04
N THR A 99 14.98 2.19 -11.08
CA THR A 99 14.39 1.08 -10.36
C THR A 99 14.08 -0.11 -11.27
N SER A 100 14.20 0.07 -12.57
CA SER A 100 13.82 -0.92 -13.57
C SER A 100 14.90 -1.06 -14.64
N VAL A 101 14.91 -2.20 -15.32
CA VAL A 101 15.71 -2.42 -16.52
C VAL A 101 15.23 -1.48 -17.61
N ARG A 102 16.16 -1.06 -18.47
CA ARG A 102 15.88 -0.19 -19.61
C ARG A 102 14.67 -0.69 -20.42
N ARG A 103 13.62 0.14 -20.57
CA ARG A 103 12.38 -0.12 -21.33
C ARG A 103 11.40 -1.11 -20.67
N ASP A 104 11.50 -1.40 -19.39
CA ASP A 104 10.54 -2.31 -18.73
C ASP A 104 9.11 -1.81 -18.85
N ASN A 105 8.88 -0.50 -18.69
CA ASN A 105 7.58 0.15 -18.86
C ASN A 105 6.97 -0.06 -20.26
N VAL A 106 7.78 -0.32 -21.29
CA VAL A 106 7.35 -0.59 -22.67
C VAL A 106 7.30 -2.09 -22.97
N ARG A 107 8.30 -2.86 -22.48
CA ARG A 107 8.49 -4.28 -22.86
C ARG A 107 7.60 -5.24 -22.07
N LYS A 108 7.41 -4.99 -20.76
CA LYS A 108 6.60 -5.87 -19.89
C LYS A 108 5.12 -5.67 -20.16
N ILE A 109 4.33 -6.73 -19.97
CA ILE A 109 2.87 -6.67 -20.11
C ILE A 109 2.21 -5.92 -18.96
N GLU A 110 2.87 -5.85 -17.83
CA GLU A 110 2.41 -5.12 -16.65
C GLU A 110 2.03 -3.69 -17.03
N MET A 111 0.82 -3.30 -16.67
CA MET A 111 0.24 -1.98 -16.90
C MET A 111 -0.12 -1.35 -15.56
N SER A 112 -0.04 -0.03 -15.46
CA SER A 112 -0.42 0.69 -14.24
C SER A 112 0.35 0.22 -12.99
N THR A 113 1.56 -0.28 -13.18
CA THR A 113 2.43 -0.78 -12.11
C THR A 113 3.60 0.18 -11.94
N GLN A 114 3.78 0.66 -10.72
CA GLN A 114 4.92 1.50 -10.35
C GLN A 114 5.77 0.76 -9.33
N ARG A 115 7.09 0.81 -9.53
CA ARG A 115 8.06 0.20 -8.61
C ARG A 115 9.03 1.24 -8.09
N LEU A 116 9.26 1.20 -6.79
CA LEU A 116 10.21 2.05 -6.09
C LEU A 116 11.15 1.15 -5.28
N SER A 117 12.43 1.10 -5.64
CA SER A 117 13.42 0.43 -4.79
C SER A 117 13.67 1.25 -3.52
N GLY A 118 14.10 0.59 -2.44
CA GLY A 118 14.49 1.29 -1.20
C GLY A 118 15.52 2.40 -1.44
N GLN A 119 16.46 2.19 -2.39
CA GLN A 119 17.43 3.22 -2.78
C GLN A 119 16.77 4.42 -3.50
N ALA A 120 15.77 4.16 -4.37
CA ALA A 120 15.06 5.24 -5.05
C ALA A 120 14.19 6.05 -4.07
N ILE A 121 13.56 5.38 -3.10
CA ILE A 121 12.79 6.02 -2.04
C ILE A 121 13.69 6.96 -1.22
N LYS A 122 14.89 6.54 -0.86
CA LYS A 122 15.87 7.37 -0.12
C LYS A 122 16.32 8.65 -0.86
N LYS A 123 16.15 8.71 -2.19
CA LYS A 123 16.47 9.88 -3.02
C LYS A 123 15.29 10.85 -3.20
N ILE A 124 14.10 10.49 -2.75
CA ILE A 124 12.92 11.37 -2.77
C ILE A 124 13.08 12.42 -1.67
N PRO A 125 12.62 13.67 -1.88
CA PRO A 125 12.67 14.70 -0.86
C PRO A 125 12.08 14.24 0.46
N ALA A 126 12.84 14.43 1.54
CA ALA A 126 12.46 13.97 2.86
C ALA A 126 11.23 14.72 3.39
N PHE A 127 10.28 14.00 3.96
CA PHE A 127 9.15 14.55 4.67
C PHE A 127 9.54 14.79 6.14
N LEU A 128 9.48 16.03 6.60
CA LEU A 128 9.91 16.40 7.97
C LEU A 128 11.32 15.86 8.33
N GLY A 129 12.24 15.88 7.36
CA GLY A 129 13.60 15.39 7.54
C GLY A 129 13.78 13.88 7.34
N GLU A 130 12.71 13.13 7.10
CA GLU A 130 12.73 11.69 6.97
C GLU A 130 12.09 11.21 5.66
N VAL A 131 12.63 10.14 5.13
CA VAL A 131 12.09 9.47 3.93
C VAL A 131 10.94 8.56 4.34
N ASP A 132 9.82 8.64 3.61
CA ASP A 132 8.62 7.88 3.90
C ASP A 132 8.10 7.12 2.68
N VAL A 133 7.84 5.82 2.86
CA VAL A 133 7.43 4.90 1.78
C VAL A 133 6.03 5.24 1.26
N VAL A 134 5.05 5.42 2.16
CA VAL A 134 3.66 5.70 1.74
C VAL A 134 3.56 7.09 1.13
N ARG A 135 4.28 8.08 1.67
CA ARG A 135 4.36 9.42 1.07
C ARG A 135 4.93 9.37 -0.35
N SER A 136 5.93 8.53 -0.58
CA SER A 136 6.48 8.33 -1.93
C SER A 136 5.46 7.76 -2.92
N ILE A 137 4.62 6.82 -2.46
CA ILE A 137 3.53 6.26 -3.25
C ILE A 137 2.45 7.32 -3.54
N GLN A 138 2.14 8.18 -2.57
CA GLN A 138 1.14 9.24 -2.71
C GLN A 138 1.47 10.28 -3.79
N LEU A 139 2.74 10.38 -4.20
CA LEU A 139 3.19 11.28 -5.29
C LEU A 139 3.12 10.65 -6.69
N LEU A 140 2.58 9.43 -6.81
CA LEU A 140 2.44 8.71 -8.08
C LEU A 140 1.10 9.00 -8.77
N PRO A 141 0.99 8.83 -10.11
CA PRO A 141 -0.25 9.09 -10.83
C PRO A 141 -1.38 8.17 -10.39
N GLY A 142 -2.60 8.71 -10.32
CA GLY A 142 -3.81 7.98 -9.90
C GLY A 142 -3.90 7.71 -8.40
N VAL A 143 -2.98 8.25 -7.60
CA VAL A 143 -3.01 8.18 -6.13
C VAL A 143 -3.40 9.54 -5.58
N SER A 144 -4.26 9.58 -4.58
CA SER A 144 -4.65 10.80 -3.89
C SER A 144 -4.76 10.57 -2.38
N THR A 145 -4.67 11.66 -1.62
CA THR A 145 -4.83 11.62 -0.16
C THR A 145 -5.85 12.66 0.26
N VAL A 146 -6.47 12.50 1.41
CA VAL A 146 -7.42 13.50 1.91
C VAL A 146 -6.70 14.75 2.42
N GLY A 147 -5.44 14.63 2.84
CA GLY A 147 -4.63 15.75 3.32
C GLY A 147 -3.59 15.35 4.35
N GLU A 148 -3.09 16.32 5.10
CA GLU A 148 -2.15 16.11 6.20
C GLU A 148 -2.84 15.42 7.38
N GLY A 149 -2.13 14.52 8.06
CA GLY A 149 -2.69 13.77 9.19
C GLY A 149 -3.82 12.82 8.80
N SER A 150 -3.82 12.34 7.55
CA SER A 150 -4.75 11.33 7.05
C SER A 150 -4.03 10.01 6.91
N SER A 151 -4.48 9.00 7.61
CA SER A 151 -4.01 7.64 7.39
C SER A 151 -4.57 7.09 6.07
N GLY A 152 -3.70 6.48 5.27
CA GLY A 152 -4.09 5.86 4.01
C GLY A 152 -4.05 6.78 2.79
N PHE A 153 -4.48 6.21 1.68
CA PHE A 153 -4.53 6.86 0.37
C PHE A 153 -5.61 6.21 -0.49
N ASN A 154 -6.02 6.93 -1.51
CA ASN A 154 -7.05 6.50 -2.46
C ASN A 154 -6.40 6.26 -3.83
N VAL A 155 -6.76 5.18 -4.50
CA VAL A 155 -6.23 4.84 -5.83
C VAL A 155 -7.38 4.75 -6.83
N ARG A 156 -7.29 5.52 -7.92
CA ARG A 156 -8.31 5.51 -9.01
C ARG A 156 -9.73 5.58 -8.46
N GLY A 157 -9.97 6.51 -7.53
CA GLY A 157 -11.28 6.75 -6.95
C GLY A 157 -11.82 5.63 -6.05
N GLY A 158 -10.99 4.70 -5.62
CA GLY A 158 -11.34 3.73 -4.59
C GLY A 158 -11.15 4.28 -3.18
N SER A 159 -11.89 3.77 -2.20
CA SER A 159 -11.72 4.10 -0.79
C SER A 159 -10.45 3.46 -0.20
N THR A 160 -10.02 3.93 0.96
CA THR A 160 -8.79 3.47 1.62
C THR A 160 -8.76 1.97 1.86
N ASP A 161 -9.88 1.38 2.29
CA ASP A 161 -10.06 -0.04 2.54
C ASP A 161 -10.01 -0.91 1.27
N GLN A 162 -10.15 -0.30 0.10
CA GLN A 162 -10.09 -0.98 -1.20
C GLN A 162 -8.65 -1.18 -1.70
N ASN A 163 -7.64 -0.79 -0.94
CA ASN A 163 -6.23 -1.04 -1.23
C ASN A 163 -5.72 -2.22 -0.39
N LEU A 164 -5.09 -3.20 -1.02
CA LEU A 164 -4.39 -4.28 -0.33
C LEU A 164 -2.96 -3.84 -0.06
N ILE A 165 -2.62 -3.63 1.20
CA ILE A 165 -1.27 -3.25 1.61
C ILE A 165 -0.62 -4.46 2.27
N LEU A 166 0.50 -4.91 1.71
CA LEU A 166 1.23 -6.10 2.13
C LEU A 166 2.62 -5.72 2.62
N LEU A 167 3.04 -6.30 3.73
CA LEU A 167 4.43 -6.31 4.20
C LEU A 167 4.91 -7.76 4.24
N ASP A 168 5.88 -8.09 3.38
CA ASP A 168 6.36 -9.47 3.20
C ASP A 168 5.21 -10.50 3.06
N GLU A 169 4.21 -10.16 2.22
CA GLU A 169 2.98 -10.92 1.91
C GLU A 169 1.89 -10.90 2.99
N ALA A 170 2.17 -10.45 4.21
CA ALA A 170 1.16 -10.30 5.27
C ALA A 170 0.39 -8.97 5.11
N PRO A 171 -0.95 -8.96 5.14
CA PRO A 171 -1.74 -7.74 5.01
C PRO A 171 -1.63 -6.87 6.25
N VAL A 172 -1.61 -5.55 6.01
CA VAL A 172 -1.58 -4.50 7.03
C VAL A 172 -2.87 -3.71 6.94
N PHE A 173 -3.59 -3.56 8.06
CA PHE A 173 -4.88 -2.85 8.09
C PHE A 173 -4.73 -1.34 8.26
N ASN A 174 -3.72 -0.89 8.99
CA ASN A 174 -3.36 0.53 9.09
C ASN A 174 -1.88 0.69 8.75
N SER A 175 -1.58 1.38 7.67
CA SER A 175 -0.22 1.55 7.16
C SER A 175 0.53 2.76 7.70
N SER A 176 0.00 3.43 8.74
CA SER A 176 0.51 4.72 9.18
C SER A 176 0.63 4.84 10.69
N HIS A 177 1.65 5.59 11.13
CA HIS A 177 1.83 6.11 12.47
C HIS A 177 1.37 7.55 12.60
N LEU A 178 1.11 8.00 13.84
CA LEU A 178 0.77 9.38 14.19
C LEU A 178 -0.36 9.94 13.31
N PHE A 179 -1.49 9.20 13.25
CA PHE A 179 -2.66 9.57 12.43
C PHE A 179 -2.37 9.81 10.95
N GLY A 180 -1.38 9.15 10.36
CA GLY A 180 -1.06 9.24 8.93
C GLY A 180 0.11 10.15 8.57
N PHE A 181 0.85 10.65 9.55
CA PHE A 181 2.04 11.46 9.27
C PHE A 181 3.20 10.61 8.76
N PHE A 182 3.40 9.42 9.28
CA PHE A 182 4.49 8.53 8.89
C PHE A 182 3.97 7.13 8.57
N SER A 183 4.62 6.46 7.63
CA SER A 183 4.29 5.05 7.36
C SER A 183 4.92 4.12 8.38
N ILE A 184 4.32 2.94 8.53
CA ILE A 184 4.88 1.85 9.33
C ILE A 184 6.14 1.24 8.71
N PHE A 185 6.44 1.52 7.45
CA PHE A 185 7.54 0.93 6.70
C PHE A 185 8.84 1.68 6.98
N ASN A 186 9.78 1.02 7.68
CA ASN A 186 11.09 1.59 7.93
C ASN A 186 11.93 1.60 6.64
N PRO A 187 12.35 2.78 6.11
CA PRO A 187 13.06 2.88 4.83
C PRO A 187 14.44 2.21 4.81
N ASP A 188 15.03 1.90 5.97
CA ASP A 188 16.33 1.24 6.03
C ASP A 188 16.25 -0.25 5.72
N VAL A 189 15.09 -0.89 5.98
CA VAL A 189 14.87 -2.30 5.71
C VAL A 189 14.00 -2.57 4.49
N VAL A 190 13.41 -1.57 3.87
CA VAL A 190 12.64 -1.75 2.64
C VAL A 190 13.57 -2.00 1.45
N LYS A 191 13.32 -3.11 0.74
CA LYS A 191 14.02 -3.51 -0.49
C LYS A 191 13.31 -2.98 -1.72
N ASP A 192 12.02 -3.25 -1.85
CA ASP A 192 11.19 -2.92 -3.01
C ASP A 192 9.76 -2.63 -2.59
N VAL A 193 9.15 -1.69 -3.30
CA VAL A 193 7.74 -1.34 -3.15
C VAL A 193 7.10 -1.36 -4.51
N GLN A 194 6.05 -2.14 -4.66
CA GLN A 194 5.28 -2.23 -5.89
C GLN A 194 3.86 -1.75 -5.66
N LEU A 195 3.43 -0.73 -6.41
CA LEU A 195 2.03 -0.30 -6.50
C LEU A 195 1.45 -0.81 -7.81
N VAL A 196 0.38 -1.61 -7.75
CA VAL A 196 -0.37 -2.12 -8.91
C VAL A 196 -1.78 -1.53 -8.88
N LYS A 197 -2.13 -0.72 -9.88
CA LYS A 197 -3.43 -0.01 -10.00
C LYS A 197 -4.34 -0.59 -11.09
N GLY A 198 -3.82 -1.50 -11.92
CA GLY A 198 -4.53 -2.15 -13.03
C GLY A 198 -3.71 -3.29 -13.61
N GLY A 199 -4.33 -4.19 -14.37
CA GLY A 199 -3.66 -5.40 -14.83
C GLY A 199 -3.24 -6.32 -13.66
N ILE A 200 -4.02 -6.32 -12.58
CA ILE A 200 -3.75 -7.06 -11.35
C ILE A 200 -3.80 -8.56 -11.65
N GLY A 201 -2.76 -9.31 -11.25
CA GLY A 201 -2.70 -10.76 -11.42
C GLY A 201 -3.77 -11.50 -10.61
N ALA A 202 -4.19 -12.68 -11.05
CA ALA A 202 -5.20 -13.48 -10.36
C ALA A 202 -4.76 -14.01 -8.98
N ASN A 203 -3.45 -14.00 -8.70
CA ASN A 203 -2.87 -14.34 -7.40
C ASN A 203 -3.14 -13.30 -6.29
N TYR A 204 -3.66 -12.11 -6.65
CA TYR A 204 -4.12 -11.09 -5.72
C TYR A 204 -5.65 -10.96 -5.73
N GLY A 205 -6.27 -10.79 -4.57
CA GLY A 205 -7.72 -10.60 -4.42
C GLY A 205 -8.09 -9.96 -3.09
N GLY A 206 -9.39 -9.90 -2.79
CA GLY A 206 -9.93 -9.41 -1.52
C GLY A 206 -9.95 -7.89 -1.37
N ARG A 207 -9.53 -7.11 -2.40
CA ARG A 207 -9.61 -5.65 -2.45
C ARG A 207 -9.90 -5.17 -3.87
N LEU A 208 -10.52 -3.98 -4.00
CA LEU A 208 -11.09 -3.52 -5.28
C LEU A 208 -10.23 -2.54 -6.06
N SER A 209 -9.23 -1.90 -5.42
CA SER A 209 -8.61 -0.71 -6.02
C SER A 209 -7.16 -0.90 -6.42
N SER A 210 -6.30 -1.28 -5.48
CA SER A 210 -4.88 -1.46 -5.75
C SER A 210 -4.22 -2.47 -4.83
N ILE A 211 -3.01 -2.88 -5.21
CA ILE A 211 -2.12 -3.69 -4.39
C ILE A 211 -0.85 -2.87 -4.14
N VAL A 212 -0.46 -2.75 -2.88
CA VAL A 212 0.86 -2.25 -2.46
C VAL A 212 1.61 -3.40 -1.81
N ASP A 213 2.59 -3.93 -2.51
CA ASP A 213 3.45 -5.02 -2.03
C ASP A 213 4.79 -4.42 -1.58
N VAL A 214 5.02 -4.39 -0.27
CA VAL A 214 6.26 -3.91 0.35
C VAL A 214 7.07 -5.11 0.79
N ARG A 215 8.29 -5.21 0.28
CA ARG A 215 9.22 -6.29 0.61
C ARG A 215 10.41 -5.75 1.36
N SER A 216 10.73 -6.39 2.47
CA SER A 216 11.92 -6.10 3.25
C SER A 216 13.16 -6.78 2.68
N LYS A 217 14.34 -6.23 2.97
CA LYS A 217 15.64 -6.84 2.65
C LYS A 217 15.77 -8.21 3.27
N ASP A 218 16.63 -9.03 2.69
CA ASP A 218 16.93 -10.36 3.21
C ASP A 218 18.12 -10.35 4.20
N GLY A 219 18.83 -9.22 4.30
CA GLY A 219 20.05 -9.06 5.11
C GLY A 219 21.31 -9.56 4.39
N ASN A 220 22.47 -9.07 4.83
CA ASN A 220 23.77 -9.39 4.25
C ASN A 220 24.23 -10.77 4.71
N LYS A 221 24.51 -11.71 3.76
CA LYS A 221 25.00 -13.07 4.07
C LYS A 221 26.52 -13.14 4.30
N LYS A 222 27.24 -12.06 4.04
CA LYS A 222 28.72 -12.06 4.01
C LYS A 222 29.33 -11.25 5.14
N GLU A 223 28.80 -10.05 5.41
CA GLU A 223 29.34 -9.11 6.39
C GLU A 223 28.21 -8.53 7.25
N VAL A 224 28.60 -8.03 8.43
CA VAL A 224 27.71 -7.27 9.30
C VAL A 224 27.72 -5.83 8.84
N GLU A 225 26.53 -5.29 8.62
CA GLU A 225 26.32 -3.89 8.25
C GLU A 225 25.25 -3.27 9.16
N GLY A 226 25.38 -1.98 9.40
CA GLY A 226 24.39 -1.24 10.16
C GLY A 226 24.07 0.10 9.51
N SER A 227 22.85 0.57 9.71
CA SER A 227 22.47 1.92 9.33
C SER A 227 21.49 2.51 10.32
N GLY A 228 21.46 3.83 10.40
CA GLY A 228 20.55 4.50 11.31
C GLY A 228 20.42 5.98 11.01
N GLY A 229 19.56 6.63 11.78
CA GLY A 229 19.37 8.07 11.69
C GLY A 229 18.79 8.62 12.98
N VAL A 230 19.18 9.86 13.26
CA VAL A 230 18.63 10.67 14.34
C VAL A 230 18.06 11.93 13.70
N GLY A 231 16.77 12.09 13.76
CA GLY A 231 16.05 13.23 13.19
C GLY A 231 15.35 14.08 14.25
N THR A 232 14.67 15.12 13.81
CA THR A 232 13.88 15.98 14.71
C THR A 232 12.70 15.26 15.35
N ILE A 233 12.16 14.22 14.72
CA ILE A 233 10.90 13.59 15.14
C ILE A 233 11.12 12.20 15.73
N PHE A 234 12.00 11.41 15.13
CA PHE A 234 12.29 10.05 15.58
C PHE A 234 13.74 9.64 15.29
N SER A 235 14.17 8.60 15.95
CA SER A 235 15.40 7.88 15.67
C SER A 235 15.12 6.49 15.16
N ARG A 236 16.03 5.99 14.34
CA ARG A 236 15.96 4.64 13.76
C ARG A 236 17.35 4.00 13.74
N LEU A 237 17.34 2.68 13.85
CA LEU A 237 18.55 1.87 13.78
C LEU A 237 18.22 0.56 13.08
N SER A 238 19.09 0.11 12.20
CA SER A 238 19.00 -1.22 11.59
C SER A 238 20.37 -1.90 11.64
N LEU A 239 20.33 -3.22 11.80
CA LEU A 239 21.48 -4.09 11.80
C LEU A 239 21.18 -5.30 10.94
N GLU A 240 22.10 -5.66 10.05
CA GLU A 240 21.99 -6.85 9.20
C GLU A 240 23.33 -7.60 9.16
N GLY A 241 23.26 -8.91 8.93
CA GLY A 241 24.48 -9.70 8.86
C GLY A 241 24.23 -11.20 8.72
N PRO A 242 25.30 -11.99 8.60
CA PRO A 242 25.20 -13.44 8.51
C PRO A 242 24.83 -14.08 9.86
N ILE A 243 23.85 -15.00 9.84
CA ILE A 243 23.64 -16.02 10.88
C ILE A 243 24.62 -17.16 10.60
N ILE A 244 24.68 -17.59 9.34
CA ILE A 244 25.62 -18.56 8.81
C ILE A 244 26.16 -17.98 7.51
N LYS A 245 27.47 -17.76 7.42
CA LYS A 245 28.10 -17.14 6.26
C LYS A 245 27.68 -17.82 4.97
N ASP A 246 27.28 -17.04 3.96
CA ASP A 246 26.79 -17.41 2.62
C ASP A 246 25.49 -18.26 2.61
N LYS A 247 24.95 -18.69 3.76
CA LYS A 247 23.76 -19.57 3.84
C LYS A 247 22.56 -18.92 4.53
N ALA A 248 22.80 -18.15 5.59
CA ALA A 248 21.71 -17.55 6.35
C ALA A 248 22.08 -16.16 6.80
N SER A 249 21.10 -15.23 6.75
CA SER A 249 21.27 -13.87 7.22
C SER A 249 20.05 -13.36 7.97
N PHE A 250 20.25 -12.28 8.69
CA PHE A 250 19.18 -11.56 9.36
C PHE A 250 19.26 -10.06 9.04
N VAL A 251 18.13 -9.40 9.18
CA VAL A 251 18.02 -7.96 9.31
C VAL A 251 17.01 -7.65 10.42
N VAL A 252 17.37 -6.72 11.29
CA VAL A 252 16.51 -6.20 12.35
C VAL A 252 16.56 -4.68 12.31
N ALA A 253 15.42 -4.02 12.56
CA ALA A 253 15.37 -2.58 12.65
C ALA A 253 14.36 -2.14 13.68
N ALA A 254 14.70 -1.07 14.38
CA ALA A 254 13.85 -0.42 15.36
C ALA A 254 13.72 1.07 15.05
N ARG A 255 12.57 1.63 15.33
CA ARG A 255 12.30 3.06 15.21
C ARG A 255 11.45 3.52 16.39
N ARG A 256 11.72 4.74 16.89
CA ARG A 256 10.91 5.38 17.90
C ARG A 256 10.83 6.88 17.68
N SER A 257 9.61 7.44 17.78
CA SER A 257 9.42 8.88 17.81
C SER A 257 9.46 9.43 19.25
N TYR A 258 9.83 10.70 19.38
CA TYR A 258 9.95 11.42 20.66
C TYR A 258 9.34 12.83 20.57
N ILE A 259 8.31 13.00 19.75
CA ILE A 259 7.59 14.28 19.62
C ILE A 259 7.05 14.74 20.98
N ASP A 260 6.56 13.79 21.79
CA ASP A 260 6.08 14.04 23.14
C ASP A 260 7.16 14.66 24.04
N VAL A 261 8.42 14.21 23.94
CA VAL A 261 9.54 14.76 24.69
C VAL A 261 9.89 16.17 24.23
N LEU A 262 9.91 16.40 22.91
CA LEU A 262 10.21 17.71 22.32
C LEU A 262 9.08 18.72 22.55
N ALA A 263 7.84 18.27 22.65
CA ALA A 263 6.67 19.13 22.91
C ALA A 263 6.55 19.55 24.37
N LYS A 264 7.12 18.81 25.33
CA LYS A 264 7.02 19.11 26.77
C LYS A 264 7.29 20.55 27.18
N PRO A 265 8.36 21.21 26.72
CA PRO A 265 8.60 22.61 27.09
C PRO A 265 7.49 23.57 26.65
N PHE A 266 6.84 23.28 25.53
CA PHE A 266 5.76 24.09 24.96
C PHE A 266 4.40 23.81 25.59
N LEU A 267 4.19 22.60 26.10
CA LEU A 267 2.96 22.15 26.76
C LEU A 267 2.97 22.40 28.28
N ALA A 268 4.12 22.67 28.86
CA ALA A 268 4.30 22.85 30.30
C ALA A 268 3.42 23.98 30.91
N SER A 269 3.09 24.98 30.10
CA SER A 269 2.21 26.10 30.50
C SER A 269 0.72 25.78 30.41
N GLN A 270 0.33 24.62 29.86
CA GLN A 270 -1.05 24.18 29.68
C GLN A 270 -1.30 22.98 30.59
N PRO A 271 -1.92 23.14 31.77
CA PRO A 271 -2.10 22.07 32.76
C PRO A 271 -2.78 20.83 32.19
N GLU A 272 -3.75 21.01 31.30
CA GLU A 272 -4.53 19.94 30.66
C GLU A 272 -3.71 19.08 29.69
N LEU A 273 -2.60 19.63 29.16
CA LEU A 273 -1.75 18.96 28.15
C LEU A 273 -0.37 18.59 28.68
N LYS A 274 -0.05 18.95 29.93
CA LYS A 274 1.29 18.78 30.52
C LYS A 274 1.81 17.33 30.45
N ASP A 275 0.93 16.35 30.67
CA ASP A 275 1.27 14.91 30.68
C ASP A 275 0.84 14.21 29.38
N SER A 276 0.63 14.99 28.30
CA SER A 276 0.27 14.43 26.97
C SER A 276 1.39 13.56 26.42
N ARG A 277 0.99 12.45 25.81
CA ARG A 277 1.88 11.50 25.14
C ARG A 277 1.52 11.45 23.67
N PHE A 278 2.53 11.54 22.81
CA PHE A 278 2.34 11.43 21.37
C PHE A 278 3.58 10.82 20.74
N ASN A 279 3.62 9.50 20.70
CA ASN A 279 4.77 8.78 20.18
C ASN A 279 4.34 7.47 19.50
N PHE A 280 5.26 6.94 18.70
CA PHE A 280 5.18 5.59 18.19
C PHE A 280 6.52 4.88 18.33
N TYR A 281 6.46 3.56 18.28
CA TYR A 281 7.63 2.70 18.12
C TYR A 281 7.30 1.55 17.18
N ASP A 282 8.28 1.09 16.44
CA ASP A 282 8.19 -0.11 15.63
C ASP A 282 9.47 -0.94 15.67
N LEU A 283 9.28 -2.24 15.45
CA LEU A 283 10.32 -3.24 15.32
C LEU A 283 10.02 -4.09 14.10
N SER A 284 10.99 -4.24 13.21
CA SER A 284 10.95 -5.12 12.05
C SER A 284 12.09 -6.12 12.12
N GLY A 285 11.83 -7.35 11.74
CA GLY A 285 12.87 -8.37 11.67
C GLY A 285 12.62 -9.36 10.55
N LYS A 286 13.68 -9.81 9.89
CA LYS A 286 13.62 -10.88 8.91
C LYS A 286 14.86 -11.74 9.00
N ALA A 287 14.66 -13.06 8.90
CA ALA A 287 15.71 -14.04 8.76
C ALA A 287 15.47 -14.87 7.50
N ASN A 288 16.53 -15.20 6.79
CA ASN A 288 16.47 -16.10 5.65
C ASN A 288 17.52 -17.22 5.75
N PHE A 289 17.16 -18.38 5.23
CA PHE A 289 17.95 -19.60 5.27
C PHE A 289 17.96 -20.25 3.90
N THR A 290 19.14 -20.48 3.35
CA THR A 290 19.37 -21.32 2.18
C THR A 290 19.59 -22.74 2.67
N LEU A 291 18.56 -23.58 2.66
CA LEU A 291 18.59 -24.95 3.19
C LEU A 291 19.20 -25.98 2.22
N GLY A 292 19.56 -25.51 1.03
CA GLY A 292 20.16 -26.34 -0.02
C GLY A 292 20.07 -25.67 -1.39
N LYS A 293 20.23 -26.46 -2.45
CA LYS A 293 20.12 -25.93 -3.82
C LYS A 293 18.69 -25.58 -4.22
N LYS A 294 17.69 -26.26 -3.63
CA LYS A 294 16.28 -26.19 -4.00
C LYS A 294 15.41 -25.45 -3.00
N ASP A 295 15.84 -25.33 -1.74
CA ASP A 295 15.00 -24.87 -0.64
C ASP A 295 15.52 -23.59 -0.01
N ARG A 296 14.61 -22.66 0.24
CA ARG A 296 14.83 -21.42 0.98
C ARG A 296 13.69 -21.15 1.92
N LEU A 297 14.01 -20.74 3.13
CA LEU A 297 13.06 -20.37 4.16
C LEU A 297 13.29 -18.93 4.56
N TYR A 298 12.19 -18.17 4.67
CA TYR A 298 12.18 -16.78 5.13
C TYR A 298 11.17 -16.65 6.26
N ILE A 299 11.56 -15.96 7.31
CA ILE A 299 10.70 -15.62 8.44
C ILE A 299 10.80 -14.12 8.62
N ALA A 300 9.67 -13.41 8.52
CA ALA A 300 9.62 -11.96 8.67
C ALA A 300 8.54 -11.57 9.68
N GLY A 301 8.83 -10.59 10.52
CA GLY A 301 7.91 -10.08 11.52
C GLY A 301 7.96 -8.56 11.65
N TYR A 302 6.84 -7.98 11.99
CA TYR A 302 6.65 -6.57 12.28
C TYR A 302 5.78 -6.41 13.53
N LEU A 303 6.16 -5.46 14.38
CA LEU A 303 5.38 -5.01 15.53
C LEU A 303 5.50 -3.49 15.62
N GLY A 304 4.38 -2.78 15.61
CA GLY A 304 4.38 -1.33 15.76
C GLY A 304 3.14 -0.84 16.49
N ASN A 305 3.34 0.13 17.37
CA ASN A 305 2.26 0.76 18.12
C ASN A 305 2.43 2.27 18.17
N ASP A 306 1.30 2.95 18.17
CA ASP A 306 1.14 4.36 18.44
C ASP A 306 0.50 4.57 19.80
N VAL A 307 0.93 5.60 20.49
CA VAL A 307 0.39 6.03 21.76
C VAL A 307 0.06 7.52 21.67
N PHE A 308 -1.22 7.82 21.82
CA PHE A 308 -1.73 9.18 21.99
C PHE A 308 -2.39 9.30 23.35
N GLY A 309 -2.07 10.33 24.11
CA GLY A 309 -2.70 10.66 25.38
C GLY A 309 -2.80 12.17 25.52
N ALA A 310 -3.96 12.66 25.96
CA ALA A 310 -4.17 14.07 26.30
C ALA A 310 -4.41 14.16 27.82
N GLY A 311 -3.37 14.58 28.53
CA GLY A 311 -3.35 14.49 29.98
C GLY A 311 -3.61 13.07 30.49
N ASP A 312 -4.30 12.95 31.63
CA ASP A 312 -4.74 11.67 32.18
C ASP A 312 -6.15 11.26 31.70
N GLN A 313 -6.82 12.10 30.90
CA GLN A 313 -8.22 11.95 30.53
C GLN A 313 -8.48 11.14 29.28
N VAL A 314 -7.55 11.16 28.31
CA VAL A 314 -7.71 10.44 27.03
C VAL A 314 -6.46 9.62 26.76
N LYS A 315 -6.65 8.36 26.45
CA LYS A 315 -5.61 7.44 26.03
C LYS A 315 -6.07 6.69 24.80
N PHE A 316 -5.29 6.76 23.73
CA PHE A 316 -5.56 6.02 22.52
C PHE A 316 -4.29 5.29 22.06
N ILE A 317 -4.36 3.98 21.97
CA ILE A 317 -3.26 3.11 21.50
C ILE A 317 -3.78 2.30 20.31
N TRP A 318 -3.00 2.23 19.23
CA TRP A 318 -3.31 1.36 18.11
C TRP A 318 -2.03 0.80 17.52
N GLY A 319 -2.15 -0.36 16.82
CA GLY A 319 -0.96 -0.97 16.25
C GLY A 319 -1.24 -2.14 15.33
N ASN A 320 -0.18 -2.57 14.66
CA ASN A 320 -0.16 -3.77 13.82
C ASN A 320 0.90 -4.75 14.31
N THR A 321 0.58 -6.03 14.21
CA THR A 321 1.54 -7.12 14.37
C THR A 321 1.42 -8.04 13.16
N THR A 322 2.52 -8.33 12.46
CA THR A 322 2.55 -9.32 11.39
C THR A 322 3.66 -10.33 11.59
N LEU A 323 3.40 -11.55 11.17
CA LEU A 323 4.38 -12.61 11.07
C LEU A 323 4.14 -13.36 9.78
N SER A 324 5.17 -13.51 8.94
CA SER A 324 5.10 -14.33 7.74
C SER A 324 6.22 -15.35 7.73
N THR A 325 5.88 -16.58 7.34
CA THR A 325 6.84 -17.65 7.08
C THR A 325 6.66 -18.10 5.65
N ARG A 326 7.73 -18.04 4.87
CA ARG A 326 7.70 -18.35 3.45
C ARG A 326 8.74 -19.40 3.12
N TRP A 327 8.29 -20.48 2.47
CA TRP A 327 9.14 -21.52 1.94
C TRP A 327 9.10 -21.52 0.42
N ASN A 328 10.27 -21.35 -0.19
CA ASN A 328 10.46 -21.49 -1.62
C ASN A 328 11.07 -22.85 -1.93
N HIS A 329 10.47 -23.56 -2.88
CA HIS A 329 10.97 -24.85 -3.34
C HIS A 329 11.05 -24.92 -4.87
N VAL A 330 12.17 -25.41 -5.37
CA VAL A 330 12.39 -25.66 -6.81
C VAL A 330 12.20 -27.15 -7.08
N PHE A 331 11.02 -27.53 -7.56
CA PHE A 331 10.73 -28.93 -7.93
C PHE A 331 11.59 -29.38 -9.11
N SER A 332 11.67 -28.53 -10.13
CA SER A 332 12.45 -28.74 -11.34
C SER A 332 12.86 -27.41 -11.94
N ASP A 333 13.67 -27.41 -13.00
CA ASP A 333 14.08 -26.21 -13.73
C ASP A 333 12.91 -25.42 -14.31
N LYS A 334 11.70 -25.98 -14.30
CA LYS A 334 10.47 -25.36 -14.82
C LYS A 334 9.41 -25.10 -13.77
N LEU A 335 9.48 -25.69 -12.60
CA LEU A 335 8.43 -25.57 -11.60
C LEU A 335 9.00 -25.07 -10.27
N PHE A 336 8.57 -23.89 -9.92
CA PHE A 336 8.90 -23.18 -8.68
C PHE A 336 7.66 -23.05 -7.80
N MET A 337 7.80 -23.24 -6.50
CA MET A 337 6.74 -23.03 -5.51
C MET A 337 7.15 -21.96 -4.51
N ASN A 338 6.18 -21.14 -4.15
CA ASN A 338 6.20 -20.25 -3.00
C ASN A 338 5.03 -20.61 -2.07
N LEU A 339 5.32 -21.10 -0.88
CA LEU A 339 4.33 -21.39 0.14
C LEU A 339 4.50 -20.36 1.26
N THR A 340 3.48 -19.52 1.47
CA THR A 340 3.47 -18.51 2.52
C THR A 340 2.40 -18.82 3.55
N TYR A 341 2.80 -18.83 4.81
CA TYR A 341 1.90 -18.74 5.96
C TYR A 341 2.06 -17.36 6.57
N PHE A 342 0.95 -16.66 6.85
CA PHE A 342 1.03 -15.41 7.54
C PHE A 342 -0.04 -15.25 8.60
N TYR A 343 0.34 -14.52 9.63
CA TYR A 343 -0.50 -14.00 10.69
C TYR A 343 -0.45 -12.48 10.65
N SER A 344 -1.61 -11.83 10.80
CA SER A 344 -1.70 -10.40 10.94
C SER A 344 -2.75 -10.04 11.98
N LYS A 345 -2.42 -9.06 12.82
CA LYS A 345 -3.28 -8.49 13.82
C LYS A 345 -3.27 -6.97 13.71
N TYR A 346 -4.43 -6.36 13.78
CA TYR A 346 -4.61 -4.94 14.02
C TYR A 346 -5.45 -4.77 15.28
N ASP A 347 -5.04 -3.90 16.17
CA ASP A 347 -5.79 -3.61 17.38
C ASP A 347 -5.74 -2.13 17.74
N TYR A 348 -6.75 -1.69 18.49
CA TYR A 348 -6.76 -0.40 19.15
C TYR A 348 -7.44 -0.45 20.49
N ASN A 349 -7.02 0.45 21.39
CA ASN A 349 -7.60 0.69 22.69
C ASN A 349 -7.84 2.19 22.85
N LEU A 350 -9.07 2.58 23.10
CA LEU A 350 -9.49 3.94 23.40
C LEU A 350 -9.97 4.00 24.84
N GLY A 351 -9.29 4.81 25.66
CA GLY A 351 -9.62 5.02 27.07
C GLY A 351 -9.98 6.48 27.35
N PHE A 352 -10.94 6.68 28.24
CA PHE A 352 -11.34 7.98 28.76
C PHE A 352 -11.43 7.93 30.28
N GLY A 353 -11.16 9.06 30.93
CA GLY A 353 -11.30 9.24 32.36
C GLY A 353 -10.05 8.91 33.17
N ASP A 354 -10.15 9.03 34.48
CA ASP A 354 -9.08 8.86 35.46
C ASP A 354 -9.12 7.45 36.14
N ARG A 355 -8.41 7.31 37.26
CA ARG A 355 -8.33 6.03 37.99
C ARG A 355 -9.66 5.59 38.59
N ASP A 356 -10.51 6.53 38.95
CA ASP A 356 -11.77 6.29 39.67
C ASP A 356 -12.98 6.22 38.75
N ASN A 357 -12.90 6.95 37.61
CA ASN A 357 -13.93 6.97 36.58
C ASN A 357 -13.27 6.77 35.22
N SER A 358 -13.26 5.55 34.72
CA SER A 358 -12.65 5.23 33.44
C SER A 358 -13.58 4.45 32.52
N PHE A 359 -13.37 4.67 31.24
CA PHE A 359 -13.96 3.89 30.16
C PHE A 359 -12.84 3.44 29.23
N ASP A 360 -12.71 2.15 29.01
CA ASP A 360 -11.78 1.55 28.07
C ASP A 360 -12.53 0.76 27.01
N TRP A 361 -12.26 1.03 25.75
CA TRP A 361 -12.78 0.28 24.62
C TRP A 361 -11.64 -0.33 23.80
N TYR A 362 -11.67 -1.65 23.66
CA TYR A 362 -10.70 -2.44 22.95
C TYR A 362 -11.33 -3.15 21.76
N SER A 363 -10.69 -3.05 20.57
CA SER A 363 -11.10 -3.73 19.36
C SER A 363 -9.90 -4.35 18.64
N ASN A 364 -10.11 -5.47 17.94
CA ASN A 364 -9.05 -6.08 17.14
C ASN A 364 -9.59 -6.95 15.99
N ILE A 365 -8.70 -7.17 15.03
CA ILE A 365 -8.88 -8.09 13.91
C ILE A 365 -7.67 -9.00 13.85
N PHE A 366 -7.92 -10.30 13.72
CA PHE A 366 -6.90 -11.29 13.43
C PHE A 366 -7.15 -11.92 12.09
N ASN A 367 -6.08 -12.22 11.37
CA ASN A 367 -6.15 -13.09 10.20
C ASN A 367 -5.01 -14.12 10.19
N TYR A 368 -5.34 -15.32 9.77
CA TYR A 368 -4.43 -16.45 9.62
C TYR A 368 -4.58 -16.97 8.20
N SER A 369 -3.50 -17.08 7.46
CA SER A 369 -3.60 -17.47 6.05
C SER A 369 -2.49 -18.43 5.62
N ALA A 370 -2.85 -19.30 4.69
CA ALA A 370 -1.94 -20.15 3.93
C ALA A 370 -2.11 -19.87 2.44
N LYS A 371 -1.01 -19.65 1.72
CA LYS A 371 -1.01 -19.33 0.29
C LYS A 371 0.09 -20.11 -0.43
N PRO A 372 -0.21 -21.30 -0.99
CA PRO A 372 0.64 -21.95 -1.98
C PRO A 372 0.48 -21.27 -3.35
N GLU A 373 1.60 -20.91 -3.96
CA GLU A 373 1.67 -20.34 -5.30
C GLU A 373 2.75 -21.07 -6.10
N PHE A 374 2.40 -21.56 -7.29
CA PHE A 374 3.29 -22.28 -8.19
C PHE A 374 3.51 -21.43 -9.44
N THR A 375 4.76 -21.34 -9.88
CA THR A 375 5.14 -20.75 -11.18
C THR A 375 5.69 -21.86 -12.06
N TRP A 376 5.01 -22.13 -13.18
CA TRP A 376 5.39 -23.12 -14.14
C TRP A 376 5.84 -22.47 -15.45
N TYR A 377 7.12 -22.54 -15.72
CA TYR A 377 7.74 -22.10 -16.96
C TYR A 377 7.51 -23.17 -18.05
N LEU A 378 6.26 -23.22 -18.56
CA LEU A 378 5.79 -24.25 -19.47
C LEU A 378 6.64 -24.34 -20.72
N ASN A 379 6.88 -23.18 -21.38
CA ASN A 379 7.75 -23.03 -22.54
C ASN A 379 8.20 -21.56 -22.65
N PRO A 380 9.11 -21.20 -23.60
CA PRO A 380 9.61 -19.82 -23.73
C PRO A 380 8.55 -18.73 -23.93
N LYS A 381 7.35 -19.13 -24.35
CA LYS A 381 6.25 -18.22 -24.64
C LYS A 381 5.17 -18.20 -23.57
N ASN A 382 5.15 -19.18 -22.66
CA ASN A 382 4.08 -19.33 -21.67
C ASN A 382 4.66 -19.57 -20.28
N THR A 383 4.26 -18.71 -19.33
CA THR A 383 4.52 -18.89 -17.90
C THR A 383 3.17 -18.94 -17.19
N VAL A 384 2.88 -20.06 -16.57
CA VAL A 384 1.63 -20.31 -15.83
C VAL A 384 1.88 -20.13 -14.34
N THR A 385 1.13 -19.24 -13.70
CA THR A 385 1.09 -19.09 -12.24
C THR A 385 -0.26 -19.61 -11.75
N PHE A 386 -0.24 -20.52 -10.80
CA PHE A 386 -1.47 -21.08 -10.22
C PHE A 386 -1.29 -21.36 -8.73
N GLY A 387 -2.38 -21.43 -8.01
CA GLY A 387 -2.32 -21.67 -6.57
C GLY A 387 -3.64 -21.46 -5.89
N GLY A 388 -3.56 -21.34 -4.57
CA GLY A 388 -4.71 -21.09 -3.72
C GLY A 388 -4.36 -20.15 -2.57
N GLN A 389 -5.37 -19.70 -1.87
CA GLN A 389 -5.25 -18.96 -0.63
C GLN A 389 -6.42 -19.32 0.26
N SER A 390 -6.15 -19.57 1.53
CA SER A 390 -7.18 -19.80 2.55
C SER A 390 -6.89 -18.89 3.73
N THR A 391 -7.84 -18.04 4.12
CA THR A 391 -7.68 -17.05 5.18
C THR A 391 -8.85 -17.13 6.16
N TYR A 392 -8.53 -17.34 7.42
CA TYR A 392 -9.49 -17.32 8.53
C TYR A 392 -9.38 -16.01 9.29
N TYR A 393 -10.51 -15.33 9.47
CA TYR A 393 -10.61 -14.05 10.17
C TYR A 393 -11.37 -14.17 11.48
N VAL A 394 -10.89 -13.42 12.49
CA VAL A 394 -11.58 -13.20 13.74
C VAL A 394 -11.70 -11.71 13.98
N PHE A 395 -12.92 -11.20 14.02
CA PHE A 395 -13.23 -9.81 14.33
C PHE A 395 -13.77 -9.71 15.74
N ARG A 396 -13.19 -8.83 16.54
CA ARG A 396 -13.68 -8.46 17.86
C ARG A 396 -13.99 -6.97 17.83
N PRO A 397 -15.21 -6.59 17.41
CA PRO A 397 -15.56 -5.21 17.09
C PRO A 397 -15.55 -4.27 18.30
N GLY A 398 -15.71 -4.80 19.52
CA GLY A 398 -15.60 -3.96 20.69
C GLY A 398 -15.87 -4.67 22.00
N ARG A 399 -15.00 -4.42 22.97
CA ARG A 399 -15.17 -4.76 24.38
C ARG A 399 -14.94 -3.49 25.20
N ALA A 400 -15.98 -3.03 25.87
CA ALA A 400 -15.93 -1.84 26.69
C ALA A 400 -15.98 -2.23 28.17
N THR A 401 -15.11 -1.60 28.95
CA THR A 401 -15.11 -1.69 30.42
C THR A 401 -15.24 -0.28 30.98
N SER A 402 -16.24 -0.01 31.77
CA SER A 402 -16.40 1.23 32.52
C SER A 402 -16.23 0.95 34.00
N LYS A 403 -15.40 1.74 34.66
CA LYS A 403 -15.26 1.79 36.11
C LYS A 403 -15.84 3.10 36.60
N GLN A 404 -16.66 3.06 37.60
CA GLN A 404 -17.24 4.22 38.29
C GLN A 404 -17.18 3.97 39.81
N ALA A 405 -17.24 5.02 40.59
CA ALA A 405 -17.29 4.90 42.06
C ALA A 405 -18.43 3.98 42.56
N SER A 406 -19.50 3.85 41.75
CA SER A 406 -20.67 3.00 42.01
C SER A 406 -20.53 1.55 41.55
N GLY A 407 -19.45 1.17 40.87
CA GLY A 407 -19.22 -0.19 40.35
C GLY A 407 -18.60 -0.23 38.98
N SER A 408 -18.35 -1.44 38.44
CA SER A 408 -17.83 -1.65 37.09
C SER A 408 -18.89 -2.24 36.19
N PHE A 409 -18.92 -1.76 34.94
CA PHE A 409 -19.78 -2.26 33.86
C PHE A 409 -18.93 -2.79 32.73
N ASN A 410 -19.24 -4.00 32.24
CA ASN A 410 -18.59 -4.61 31.09
C ASN A 410 -19.60 -4.85 29.97
N PHE A 411 -19.26 -4.42 28.79
CA PHE A 411 -20.05 -4.62 27.57
C PHE A 411 -19.16 -5.21 26.48
N SER A 412 -19.68 -6.16 25.72
CA SER A 412 -18.96 -6.71 24.58
C SER A 412 -19.88 -6.93 23.39
N LEU A 413 -19.47 -6.44 22.23
CA LEU A 413 -20.10 -6.80 20.97
C LEU A 413 -19.75 -8.25 20.62
N PRO A 414 -20.64 -8.98 19.93
CA PRO A 414 -20.38 -10.35 19.50
C PRO A 414 -19.17 -10.45 18.59
N ASP A 415 -18.28 -11.41 18.86
CA ASP A 415 -17.19 -11.75 17.96
C ASP A 415 -17.76 -12.28 16.62
N ARG A 416 -17.08 -11.97 15.50
CA ARG A 416 -17.48 -12.41 14.17
C ARG A 416 -16.36 -13.23 13.54
N TYR A 417 -16.74 -14.30 12.86
CA TYR A 417 -15.80 -15.24 12.24
C TYR A 417 -16.10 -15.37 10.77
N SER A 418 -15.04 -15.48 9.95
CA SER A 418 -15.23 -15.73 8.54
C SER A 418 -14.07 -16.48 7.92
N TRP A 419 -14.33 -17.17 6.83
CA TRP A 419 -13.38 -17.94 6.08
C TRP A 419 -13.40 -17.55 4.61
N GLU A 420 -12.30 -17.00 4.12
CA GLU A 420 -12.11 -16.64 2.71
C GLU A 420 -11.20 -17.66 2.05
N ASN A 421 -11.65 -18.24 0.94
CA ASN A 421 -10.87 -19.17 0.14
C ASN A 421 -10.80 -18.69 -1.30
N ALA A 422 -9.69 -18.98 -1.96
CA ALA A 422 -9.54 -18.68 -3.38
C ALA A 422 -8.64 -19.69 -4.08
N LEU A 423 -8.96 -19.95 -5.34
CA LEU A 423 -8.11 -20.66 -6.30
C LEU A 423 -7.86 -19.72 -7.47
N PHE A 424 -6.66 -19.75 -8.02
CA PHE A 424 -6.29 -18.88 -9.14
C PHE A 424 -5.35 -19.58 -10.13
N VAL A 425 -5.49 -19.14 -11.38
CA VAL A 425 -4.59 -19.48 -12.47
C VAL A 425 -4.41 -18.27 -13.38
N THR A 426 -3.18 -18.04 -13.83
CA THR A 426 -2.83 -16.98 -14.78
C THR A 426 -1.82 -17.53 -15.78
N ASN A 427 -1.97 -17.23 -17.07
CA ASN A 427 -0.95 -17.47 -18.07
C ASN A 427 -0.42 -16.15 -18.63
N ASP A 428 0.88 -15.95 -18.57
CA ASP A 428 1.62 -14.90 -19.28
C ASP A 428 2.11 -15.51 -20.59
N GLN A 429 1.52 -15.05 -21.73
CA GLN A 429 1.78 -15.56 -23.04
C GLN A 429 2.45 -14.53 -23.94
N GLN A 430 3.58 -14.87 -24.52
CA GLN A 430 4.19 -14.11 -25.59
C GLN A 430 3.75 -14.68 -26.96
N VAL A 431 2.71 -14.10 -27.53
CA VAL A 431 2.14 -14.55 -28.81
C VAL A 431 3.13 -14.31 -29.96
N SER A 432 3.74 -13.12 -29.99
CA SER A 432 4.76 -12.73 -30.95
C SER A 432 5.80 -11.81 -30.32
N LYS A 433 6.82 -11.38 -31.10
CA LYS A 433 7.81 -10.39 -30.64
C LYS A 433 7.17 -9.06 -30.22
N ARG A 434 5.97 -8.73 -30.74
CA ARG A 434 5.25 -7.47 -30.46
C ARG A 434 4.04 -7.64 -29.55
N ILE A 435 3.44 -8.83 -29.48
CA ILE A 435 2.17 -9.07 -28.79
C ILE A 435 2.41 -9.97 -27.59
N SER A 436 1.96 -9.53 -26.42
CA SER A 436 1.89 -10.32 -25.21
C SER A 436 0.49 -10.26 -24.63
N LEU A 437 0.04 -11.38 -24.09
CA LEU A 437 -1.26 -11.55 -23.40
C LEU A 437 -1.00 -12.03 -21.97
N ARG A 438 -1.81 -11.56 -21.04
CA ARG A 438 -2.00 -12.16 -19.73
C ARG A 438 -3.48 -12.43 -19.56
N TYR A 439 -3.84 -13.63 -19.24
CA TYR A 439 -5.20 -14.00 -18.92
C TYR A 439 -5.24 -14.95 -17.75
N GLY A 440 -6.21 -14.77 -16.89
CA GLY A 440 -6.33 -15.56 -15.68
C GLY A 440 -7.72 -15.52 -15.09
N LEU A 441 -7.96 -16.45 -14.22
CA LEU A 441 -9.20 -16.58 -13.48
C LEU A 441 -8.87 -16.80 -12.00
N ARG A 442 -9.55 -16.07 -11.14
CA ARG A 442 -9.63 -16.33 -9.71
C ARG A 442 -11.05 -16.73 -9.38
N TRP A 443 -11.23 -17.83 -8.69
CA TRP A 443 -12.44 -18.15 -7.97
C TRP A 443 -12.22 -17.82 -6.50
N SER A 444 -13.12 -17.06 -5.90
CA SER A 444 -13.07 -16.75 -4.47
C SER A 444 -14.40 -17.07 -3.81
N SER A 445 -14.35 -17.57 -2.59
CA SER A 445 -15.51 -17.80 -1.74
C SER A 445 -15.27 -17.20 -0.36
N PHE A 446 -16.36 -16.79 0.26
CA PHE A 446 -16.37 -16.22 1.59
C PHE A 446 -17.53 -16.79 2.38
N ASP A 447 -17.24 -17.34 3.54
CA ASP A 447 -18.22 -17.91 4.45
C ASP A 447 -18.21 -17.12 5.77
N TYR A 448 -19.33 -16.46 6.06
CA TYR A 448 -19.56 -15.83 7.36
C TYR A 448 -20.06 -16.89 8.32
N LEU A 449 -19.30 -17.14 9.39
CA LEU A 449 -19.45 -18.31 10.26
C LEU A 449 -20.02 -17.94 11.63
N GLY A 450 -20.85 -18.81 12.19
CA GLY A 450 -21.11 -18.93 13.62
C GLY A 450 -19.85 -19.50 14.32
N ARG A 451 -19.75 -19.39 15.54
CA ARG A 451 -20.58 -19.11 16.68
C ARG A 451 -20.96 -17.61 16.73
N GLY A 452 -22.26 -17.31 16.73
CA GLY A 452 -22.75 -15.93 16.80
C GLY A 452 -24.22 -15.80 16.43
N LYS A 453 -24.68 -14.57 16.42
CA LYS A 453 -26.04 -14.17 16.08
C LYS A 453 -26.08 -13.63 14.66
N ALA A 454 -27.10 -13.98 13.90
CA ALA A 454 -27.47 -13.32 12.65
C ALA A 454 -28.75 -12.51 12.91
N TYR A 455 -28.70 -11.25 12.52
CA TYR A 455 -29.78 -10.29 12.62
C TYR A 455 -30.52 -10.22 11.29
N TYR A 456 -31.84 -10.23 11.31
CA TYR A 456 -32.67 -10.09 10.13
C TYR A 456 -33.53 -8.84 10.29
N TYR A 457 -33.41 -7.94 9.31
CA TYR A 457 -34.05 -6.63 9.30
C TYR A 457 -35.11 -6.57 8.22
N GLY A 458 -36.24 -5.94 8.56
CA GLY A 458 -37.28 -5.58 7.61
C GLY A 458 -36.84 -4.48 6.63
N PRO A 459 -37.73 -4.12 5.69
CA PRO A 459 -37.50 -2.96 4.85
C PRO A 459 -37.43 -1.69 5.69
N ALA A 460 -36.71 -0.68 5.22
CA ALA A 460 -36.70 0.63 5.88
C ALA A 460 -38.13 1.21 5.83
N PRO A 461 -38.67 1.69 6.96
CA PRO A 461 -40.03 2.27 7.01
C PRO A 461 -40.12 3.51 6.10
N ILE A 462 -39.05 4.29 6.01
CA ILE A 462 -38.84 5.37 5.06
C ILE A 462 -37.45 5.21 4.47
N GLN A 463 -37.31 5.41 3.17
CA GLN A 463 -36.02 5.26 2.50
C GLN A 463 -34.96 6.18 3.12
N GLY A 464 -33.81 5.60 3.47
CA GLY A 464 -32.72 6.32 4.14
C GLY A 464 -32.82 6.35 5.66
N PHE A 465 -33.81 5.68 6.25
CA PHE A 465 -33.95 5.55 7.71
C PHE A 465 -33.54 4.15 8.18
N ARG A 466 -33.35 4.02 9.51
CA ARG A 466 -32.98 2.77 10.17
C ARG A 466 -34.03 1.68 9.94
N ARG A 467 -33.57 0.47 9.63
CA ARG A 467 -34.40 -0.71 9.46
C ARG A 467 -34.75 -1.31 10.82
N GLU A 468 -35.97 -1.85 10.97
CA GLU A 468 -36.42 -2.53 12.17
C GLU A 468 -35.87 -3.96 12.23
N LEU A 469 -35.52 -4.41 13.43
CA LEU A 469 -35.09 -5.78 13.70
C LEU A 469 -36.31 -6.69 13.75
N GLU A 470 -36.44 -7.62 12.80
CA GLU A 470 -37.54 -8.59 12.77
C GLU A 470 -37.24 -9.87 13.56
N SER A 471 -36.02 -10.38 13.42
CA SER A 471 -35.63 -11.62 14.13
C SER A 471 -34.14 -11.75 14.32
N VAL A 472 -33.76 -12.55 15.30
CA VAL A 472 -32.37 -12.94 15.59
C VAL A 472 -32.31 -14.46 15.59
N ARG A 473 -31.29 -15.02 14.89
CA ARG A 473 -31.01 -16.46 14.89
C ARG A 473 -29.61 -16.71 15.44
N GLU A 474 -29.50 -17.68 16.31
CA GLU A 474 -28.23 -18.13 16.85
C GLU A 474 -27.65 -19.28 16.03
N PHE A 475 -26.36 -19.22 15.77
CA PHE A 475 -25.63 -20.24 15.02
C PHE A 475 -24.53 -20.83 15.88
N GLY A 476 -24.42 -22.16 15.88
CA GLY A 476 -23.35 -22.89 16.53
C GLY A 476 -21.98 -22.67 15.85
N GLN A 477 -20.96 -23.19 16.48
CA GLN A 477 -19.56 -23.05 16.00
C GLN A 477 -19.41 -23.61 14.58
N ASN A 478 -18.73 -22.84 13.72
CA ASN A 478 -18.44 -23.17 12.31
C ASN A 478 -19.68 -23.44 11.44
N LYS A 479 -20.87 -23.04 11.86
CA LYS A 479 -22.07 -23.09 11.00
C LYS A 479 -22.07 -21.89 10.06
N SER A 480 -22.32 -22.14 8.77
CA SER A 480 -22.43 -21.08 7.78
C SER A 480 -23.67 -20.23 8.03
N ILE A 481 -23.50 -18.93 8.13
CA ILE A 481 -24.57 -17.93 8.27
C ILE A 481 -24.86 -17.32 6.92
N ALA A 482 -23.81 -16.98 6.14
CA ALA A 482 -23.92 -16.47 4.78
C ALA A 482 -22.72 -16.91 3.96
N PHE A 483 -22.99 -17.38 2.75
CA PHE A 483 -21.97 -17.85 1.81
C PHE A 483 -22.03 -17.06 0.51
N TYR A 484 -20.86 -16.60 0.05
CA TYR A 484 -20.69 -15.87 -1.21
C TYR A 484 -19.57 -16.49 -2.02
N ASN A 485 -19.71 -16.49 -3.35
CA ASN A 485 -18.64 -16.90 -4.24
C ASN A 485 -18.68 -16.11 -5.55
N PHE A 486 -17.50 -15.88 -6.15
CA PHE A 486 -17.35 -15.12 -7.38
C PHE A 486 -16.24 -15.67 -8.25
N PHE A 487 -16.46 -15.55 -9.57
CA PHE A 487 -15.41 -15.67 -10.57
C PHE A 487 -14.89 -14.28 -10.92
N GLU A 488 -13.58 -14.13 -10.87
CA GLU A 488 -12.87 -12.87 -11.07
C GLU A 488 -11.92 -13.00 -12.27
N PRO A 489 -12.44 -12.83 -13.52
CA PRO A 489 -11.60 -12.86 -14.73
C PRO A 489 -10.64 -11.69 -14.76
N ARG A 490 -9.44 -11.94 -15.26
CA ARG A 490 -8.35 -10.97 -15.43
C ARG A 490 -7.83 -11.08 -16.85
N PHE A 491 -7.59 -9.92 -17.46
CA PHE A 491 -7.03 -9.87 -18.81
C PHE A 491 -6.12 -8.67 -18.95
N ALA A 492 -4.98 -8.86 -19.62
CA ALA A 492 -4.13 -7.79 -20.10
C ALA A 492 -3.59 -8.10 -21.49
N PHE A 493 -3.47 -7.07 -22.28
CA PHE A 493 -2.94 -7.10 -23.64
C PHE A 493 -1.87 -6.05 -23.79
N LYS A 494 -0.76 -6.40 -24.45
CA LYS A 494 0.29 -5.45 -24.84
C LYS A 494 0.58 -5.59 -26.33
N TYR A 495 0.59 -4.46 -27.02
CA TYR A 495 1.12 -4.33 -28.38
C TYR A 495 2.31 -3.37 -28.40
N GLN A 496 3.47 -3.87 -28.76
CA GLN A 496 4.68 -3.06 -28.91
C GLN A 496 4.66 -2.37 -30.27
N THR A 497 4.38 -1.06 -30.28
CA THR A 497 4.29 -0.24 -31.49
C THR A 497 5.67 0.12 -32.07
N GLY A 498 6.69 0.15 -31.21
CA GLY A 498 8.07 0.43 -31.59
C GLY A 498 9.06 -0.08 -30.55
N LEU A 499 10.36 0.13 -30.75
CA LEU A 499 11.39 -0.27 -29.77
C LEU A 499 11.24 0.44 -28.42
N GLN A 500 10.67 1.65 -28.43
CA GLN A 500 10.53 2.54 -27.28
C GLN A 500 9.08 2.87 -26.97
N SER A 501 8.10 2.17 -27.56
CA SER A 501 6.68 2.47 -27.35
C SER A 501 5.80 1.23 -27.36
N SER A 502 4.71 1.27 -26.58
CA SER A 502 3.70 0.22 -26.53
C SER A 502 2.33 0.77 -26.16
N ILE A 503 1.28 0.07 -26.60
CA ILE A 503 -0.09 0.23 -26.16
C ILE A 503 -0.42 -0.95 -25.27
N LYS A 504 -1.13 -0.71 -24.19
CA LYS A 504 -1.58 -1.74 -23.24
C LYS A 504 -3.04 -1.56 -22.89
N LEU A 505 -3.74 -2.66 -22.69
CA LEU A 505 -5.12 -2.72 -22.26
C LEU A 505 -5.22 -3.69 -21.10
N SER A 506 -6.12 -3.45 -20.16
CA SER A 506 -6.40 -4.40 -19.07
C SER A 506 -7.87 -4.38 -18.66
N TYR A 507 -8.36 -5.53 -18.23
CA TYR A 507 -9.62 -5.72 -17.56
C TYR A 507 -9.41 -6.54 -16.30
N ASN A 508 -10.05 -6.10 -15.19
CA ASN A 508 -10.01 -6.80 -13.93
C ASN A 508 -11.39 -6.77 -13.29
N ARG A 509 -11.91 -7.93 -12.93
CA ARG A 509 -13.01 -8.07 -11.97
C ARG A 509 -12.45 -8.46 -10.62
N MET A 510 -12.92 -7.83 -9.54
CA MET A 510 -12.43 -8.02 -8.18
C MET A 510 -13.57 -8.06 -7.18
N ALA A 511 -13.44 -8.92 -6.16
CA ALA A 511 -14.37 -9.02 -5.03
C ALA A 511 -13.68 -8.59 -3.73
N GLN A 512 -14.44 -7.96 -2.83
CA GLN A 512 -13.98 -7.56 -1.50
C GLN A 512 -15.01 -7.95 -0.45
N TYR A 513 -14.54 -8.62 0.60
CA TYR A 513 -15.37 -9.17 1.66
C TYR A 513 -15.22 -8.44 3.01
N LEU A 514 -14.21 -7.58 3.13
CA LEU A 514 -13.95 -6.79 4.32
C LEU A 514 -14.20 -5.31 4.04
N HIS A 515 -14.99 -4.67 4.88
CA HIS A 515 -15.45 -3.29 4.71
C HIS A 515 -14.98 -2.41 5.86
N LEU A 516 -14.63 -1.17 5.57
CA LEU A 516 -14.29 -0.17 6.58
C LEU A 516 -15.41 0.87 6.64
N LEU A 517 -16.04 0.97 7.78
CA LEU A 517 -17.02 2.01 8.07
C LEU A 517 -16.31 3.18 8.76
N SER A 518 -16.43 4.35 8.19
CA SER A 518 -15.76 5.55 8.69
C SER A 518 -16.68 6.76 8.61
N ASN A 519 -16.72 7.55 9.68
CA ASN A 519 -17.47 8.81 9.74
C ASN A 519 -16.71 9.98 9.11
N THR A 520 -15.42 9.84 8.84
CA THR A 520 -14.55 10.91 8.41
C THR A 520 -14.11 10.75 6.95
N ALA A 521 -13.75 11.86 6.31
CA ALA A 521 -13.16 11.82 4.97
C ALA A 521 -11.77 11.17 4.97
N ALA A 522 -11.00 11.40 6.04
CA ALA A 522 -9.74 10.74 6.32
C ALA A 522 -10.00 9.48 7.15
N SER A 523 -9.50 8.34 6.70
CA SER A 523 -9.56 7.11 7.50
C SER A 523 -8.86 7.35 8.84
N SER A 524 -9.50 6.88 9.91
CA SER A 524 -9.05 7.00 11.30
C SER A 524 -8.68 5.62 11.85
N PRO A 525 -7.76 5.52 12.80
CA PRO A 525 -7.52 4.26 13.50
C PRO A 525 -8.74 3.69 14.25
N LEU A 526 -9.76 4.52 14.51
CA LEU A 526 -11.03 4.13 15.14
C LEU A 526 -12.08 3.61 14.17
N ASP A 527 -11.82 3.62 12.87
CA ASP A 527 -12.77 3.14 11.87
C ASP A 527 -13.08 1.65 12.06
N VAL A 528 -14.34 1.29 11.88
CA VAL A 528 -14.84 -0.06 12.18
C VAL A 528 -14.66 -0.97 10.96
N TRP A 529 -13.83 -1.99 11.12
CA TRP A 529 -13.73 -3.07 10.15
C TRP A 529 -14.81 -4.12 10.40
N MET A 530 -15.50 -4.51 9.34
CA MET A 530 -16.51 -5.57 9.40
C MET A 530 -16.42 -6.51 8.20
N PRO A 531 -16.75 -7.80 8.37
CA PRO A 531 -16.89 -8.74 7.26
C PRO A 531 -18.21 -8.54 6.53
N SER A 532 -18.31 -9.10 5.33
CA SER A 532 -19.60 -9.37 4.70
C SER A 532 -20.41 -10.31 5.59
N THR A 533 -21.72 -10.07 5.69
CA THR A 533 -22.66 -10.83 6.52
C THR A 533 -23.91 -11.18 5.69
N ASN A 534 -24.92 -11.77 6.31
CA ASN A 534 -26.23 -11.96 5.65
C ASN A 534 -26.90 -10.64 5.20
N ASN A 535 -26.52 -9.51 5.82
CA ASN A 535 -27.05 -8.18 5.45
C ASN A 535 -26.07 -7.38 4.58
N VAL A 536 -24.77 -7.61 4.71
CA VAL A 536 -23.72 -6.83 4.03
C VAL A 536 -23.11 -7.66 2.92
N LYS A 537 -23.53 -7.41 1.69
CA LYS A 537 -23.04 -8.12 0.50
C LYS A 537 -21.60 -7.74 0.20
N PRO A 538 -20.79 -8.67 -0.35
CA PRO A 538 -19.48 -8.36 -0.88
C PRO A 538 -19.54 -7.24 -1.92
N GLN A 539 -18.57 -6.33 -1.87
CA GLN A 539 -18.39 -5.32 -2.90
C GLN A 539 -17.69 -5.92 -4.11
N LEU A 540 -18.10 -5.49 -5.31
CA LEU A 540 -17.50 -5.91 -6.57
C LEU A 540 -16.99 -4.69 -7.35
N ALA A 541 -15.93 -4.87 -8.10
CA ALA A 541 -15.41 -3.86 -9.02
C ALA A 541 -15.07 -4.49 -10.37
N ASP A 542 -15.51 -3.86 -11.44
CA ASP A 542 -15.09 -4.11 -12.80
C ASP A 542 -14.28 -2.92 -13.29
N GLN A 543 -13.00 -3.10 -13.63
CA GLN A 543 -12.12 -2.04 -14.10
C GLN A 543 -11.58 -2.35 -15.49
N ILE A 544 -11.73 -1.38 -16.39
CA ILE A 544 -11.07 -1.37 -17.70
C ILE A 544 -10.05 -0.23 -17.71
N ALA A 545 -8.87 -0.47 -18.26
CA ALA A 545 -7.88 0.57 -18.45
C ALA A 545 -7.12 0.39 -19.77
N ALA A 546 -6.73 1.51 -20.37
CA ALA A 546 -5.91 1.58 -21.58
C ALA A 546 -4.76 2.57 -21.37
N GLY A 547 -3.60 2.30 -21.96
CA GLY A 547 -2.45 3.20 -21.81
C GLY A 547 -1.50 3.16 -22.99
N TYR A 548 -0.88 4.31 -23.26
CA TYR A 548 0.23 4.46 -24.17
C TYR A 548 1.49 4.80 -23.40
N PHE A 549 2.55 4.05 -23.67
CA PHE A 549 3.84 4.14 -22.98
C PHE A 549 4.92 4.42 -24.01
N LYS A 550 5.77 5.43 -23.73
CA LYS A 550 6.85 5.79 -24.63
C LYS A 550 8.06 6.29 -23.85
N ASN A 551 9.25 5.86 -24.28
CA ASN A 551 10.52 6.32 -23.75
C ASN A 551 11.21 7.24 -24.75
N PHE A 552 11.96 8.21 -24.26
CA PHE A 552 12.70 9.19 -25.03
C PHE A 552 14.16 9.26 -24.58
N GLY A 553 15.00 9.81 -25.45
CA GLY A 553 16.42 10.01 -25.22
C GLY A 553 17.28 8.81 -25.68
N LYS A 554 18.58 9.05 -25.90
CA LYS A 554 19.56 8.04 -26.33
C LYS A 554 19.62 6.84 -25.37
N ASP A 555 19.41 7.10 -24.06
CA ASP A 555 19.49 6.10 -23.00
C ASP A 555 18.13 5.71 -22.41
N ASP A 556 17.01 6.01 -23.12
CA ASP A 556 15.65 5.84 -22.60
C ASP A 556 15.47 6.47 -21.20
N GLY A 557 16.17 7.55 -20.95
CA GLY A 557 16.25 8.20 -19.63
C GLY A 557 14.98 8.96 -19.24
N ILE A 558 14.06 9.17 -20.20
CA ILE A 558 12.76 9.79 -19.97
C ILE A 558 11.68 8.78 -20.30
N GLU A 559 10.93 8.37 -19.28
CA GLU A 559 9.77 7.48 -19.39
C GLU A 559 8.50 8.32 -19.35
N THR A 560 7.56 8.05 -20.27
CA THR A 560 6.26 8.71 -20.29
C THR A 560 5.14 7.71 -20.39
N SER A 561 3.99 8.04 -19.79
CA SER A 561 2.74 7.31 -20.01
C SER A 561 1.53 8.23 -19.97
N VAL A 562 0.51 7.85 -20.75
CA VAL A 562 -0.85 8.36 -20.64
C VAL A 562 -1.75 7.16 -20.47
N GLU A 563 -2.51 7.13 -19.37
CA GLU A 563 -3.41 6.03 -19.04
C GLU A 563 -4.81 6.57 -18.82
N VAL A 564 -5.82 5.86 -19.33
CA VAL A 564 -7.24 6.13 -19.07
C VAL A 564 -7.85 4.91 -18.37
N TYR A 565 -8.79 5.14 -17.46
CA TYR A 565 -9.47 4.06 -16.76
C TYR A 565 -10.94 4.39 -16.52
N TYR A 566 -11.74 3.33 -16.43
CA TYR A 566 -13.11 3.34 -15.94
C TYR A 566 -13.33 2.17 -14.98
N LYS A 567 -13.96 2.43 -13.84
CA LYS A 567 -14.27 1.46 -12.80
C LYS A 567 -15.75 1.56 -12.45
N ASP A 568 -16.47 0.44 -12.55
CA ASP A 568 -17.81 0.24 -12.01
C ASP A 568 -17.72 -0.47 -10.67
N LEU A 569 -18.43 0.05 -9.67
CA LEU A 569 -18.39 -0.44 -8.30
C LEU A 569 -19.82 -0.83 -7.88
N GLN A 570 -19.98 -2.07 -7.43
CA GLN A 570 -21.28 -2.62 -7.02
C GLN A 570 -21.27 -2.86 -5.50
N ASN A 571 -22.48 -2.85 -4.91
CA ASN A 571 -22.70 -3.08 -3.48
C ASN A 571 -21.88 -2.14 -2.58
N GLN A 572 -21.74 -0.88 -2.99
CA GLN A 572 -21.03 0.10 -2.19
C GLN A 572 -21.80 0.38 -0.90
N VAL A 573 -21.10 0.36 0.23
CA VAL A 573 -21.69 0.56 1.55
C VAL A 573 -21.61 2.03 1.94
N ASP A 574 -22.69 2.56 2.45
CA ASP A 574 -22.81 3.86 3.10
C ASP A 574 -23.72 3.70 4.33
N TYR A 575 -24.14 4.75 4.99
CA TYR A 575 -24.98 4.69 6.19
C TYR A 575 -25.95 5.86 6.22
N ILE A 576 -27.03 5.75 7.01
CA ILE A 576 -28.01 6.80 7.25
C ILE A 576 -27.37 8.02 7.92
N ASP A 577 -27.99 9.20 7.81
CA ASP A 577 -27.56 10.38 8.53
C ASP A 577 -27.75 10.18 10.05
N GLY A 578 -26.72 10.54 10.82
CA GLY A 578 -26.71 10.35 12.26
C GLY A 578 -26.47 8.91 12.75
N ALA A 579 -26.03 7.99 11.86
CA ALA A 579 -25.68 6.64 12.26
C ALA A 579 -24.59 6.63 13.34
N ASP A 580 -24.81 5.86 14.39
CA ASP A 580 -23.79 5.56 15.39
C ASP A 580 -22.99 4.34 14.91
N LEU A 581 -21.75 4.57 14.50
CA LEU A 581 -20.87 3.51 14.00
C LEU A 581 -20.05 2.84 15.12
N LEU A 582 -20.01 3.44 16.31
CA LEU A 582 -19.18 2.95 17.40
C LEU A 582 -20.04 2.19 18.42
N LEU A 583 -19.56 1.01 18.88
CA LEU A 583 -20.23 0.17 19.90
C LEU A 583 -21.70 -0.16 19.57
N ASN A 584 -22.06 -0.19 18.31
CA ASN A 584 -23.41 -0.48 17.85
C ASN A 584 -23.55 -1.95 17.43
N GLU A 585 -24.26 -2.75 18.23
CA GLU A 585 -24.54 -4.17 17.94
C GLU A 585 -25.39 -4.30 16.65
N TYR A 586 -26.27 -3.34 16.39
CA TYR A 586 -27.21 -3.31 15.27
C TYR A 586 -26.77 -2.40 14.12
N ILE A 587 -25.47 -2.18 13.97
CA ILE A 587 -24.88 -1.28 12.97
C ILE A 587 -25.39 -1.57 11.54
N GLU A 588 -25.68 -2.84 11.25
CA GLU A 588 -26.15 -3.29 9.94
C GLU A 588 -27.56 -2.74 9.57
N ALA A 589 -28.36 -2.34 10.59
CA ALA A 589 -29.64 -1.67 10.37
C ALA A 589 -29.49 -0.26 9.80
N ASP A 590 -28.37 0.37 10.07
CA ASP A 590 -28.07 1.75 9.66
C ASP A 590 -27.33 1.83 8.32
N LEU A 591 -26.98 0.68 7.72
CA LEU A 591 -26.25 0.64 6.46
C LEU A 591 -27.15 0.78 5.25
N LEU A 592 -26.67 1.53 4.26
CA LEU A 592 -27.28 1.76 2.96
C LEU A 592 -26.37 1.20 1.87
N TYR A 593 -26.95 0.83 0.73
CA TYR A 593 -26.24 0.19 -0.36
C TYR A 593 -26.45 0.94 -1.68
N GLY A 594 -25.45 0.86 -2.53
CA GLY A 594 -25.52 1.55 -3.80
C GLY A 594 -24.48 1.10 -4.81
N ARG A 595 -24.31 1.91 -5.83
CA ARG A 595 -23.30 1.76 -6.86
C ARG A 595 -22.30 2.91 -6.81
N GLY A 596 -21.10 2.67 -7.31
CA GLY A 596 -20.08 3.68 -7.50
C GLY A 596 -19.53 3.64 -8.92
N ARG A 597 -18.95 4.74 -9.37
CA ARG A 597 -18.15 4.81 -10.59
C ARG A 597 -16.95 5.69 -10.38
N ALA A 598 -15.82 5.32 -10.98
CA ALA A 598 -14.63 6.15 -10.98
C ALA A 598 -13.95 6.09 -12.34
N TYR A 599 -13.55 7.23 -12.87
CA TYR A 599 -12.89 7.33 -14.17
C TYR A 599 -11.91 8.49 -14.19
N GLY A 600 -10.92 8.39 -15.08
CA GLY A 600 -9.92 9.43 -15.16
C GLY A 600 -8.85 9.18 -16.21
N VAL A 601 -8.00 10.20 -16.34
CA VAL A 601 -6.81 10.22 -17.20
C VAL A 601 -5.60 10.53 -16.34
N GLU A 602 -4.56 9.74 -16.50
CA GLU A 602 -3.28 9.85 -15.76
C GLU A 602 -2.16 10.19 -16.77
N PHE A 603 -1.42 11.26 -16.51
CA PHE A 603 -0.21 11.64 -17.25
C PHE A 603 1.00 11.47 -16.35
N TYR A 604 2.04 10.86 -16.85
CA TYR A 604 3.27 10.63 -16.11
C TYR A 604 4.49 10.85 -16.98
N ILE A 605 5.43 11.62 -16.46
CA ILE A 605 6.73 11.87 -17.06
C ILE A 605 7.77 11.68 -15.99
N LYS A 606 8.71 10.75 -16.17
CA LYS A 606 9.79 10.46 -15.25
C LYS A 606 11.13 10.57 -15.94
N LYS A 607 12.05 11.32 -15.36
CA LYS A 607 13.45 11.40 -15.77
C LYS A 607 14.31 10.70 -14.73
N SER A 608 15.07 9.69 -15.16
CA SER A 608 15.80 8.79 -14.27
C SER A 608 17.32 8.92 -14.37
N THR A 609 17.84 9.80 -15.23
CA THR A 609 19.28 9.91 -15.52
C THR A 609 19.75 11.36 -15.54
N GLY A 610 21.04 11.59 -15.21
CA GLY A 610 21.67 12.91 -15.20
C GLY A 610 21.57 13.60 -13.83
N LYS A 611 22.08 14.84 -13.73
CA LYS A 611 22.08 15.61 -12.48
C LYS A 611 20.68 15.96 -11.98
N LEU A 612 19.73 16.20 -12.89
CA LEU A 612 18.31 16.44 -12.57
C LEU A 612 17.51 15.17 -12.82
N ASN A 613 16.88 14.64 -11.78
CA ASN A 613 16.01 13.47 -11.79
C ASN A 613 14.69 13.80 -11.12
N GLY A 614 13.64 13.04 -11.41
CA GLY A 614 12.35 13.22 -10.79
C GLY A 614 11.20 12.86 -11.70
N TRP A 615 10.00 13.30 -11.36
CA TRP A 615 8.81 13.06 -12.17
C TRP A 615 7.76 14.15 -12.00
N ILE A 616 6.91 14.24 -12.99
CA ILE A 616 5.66 14.99 -12.98
C ILE A 616 4.53 13.99 -13.18
N SER A 617 3.55 14.06 -12.30
CA SER A 617 2.35 13.25 -12.34
C SER A 617 1.13 14.16 -12.31
N TYR A 618 0.25 14.02 -13.29
CA TYR A 618 -1.03 14.73 -13.31
C TYR A 618 -2.16 13.74 -13.52
N THR A 619 -3.20 13.87 -12.70
CA THR A 619 -4.41 13.04 -12.79
C THR A 619 -5.63 13.94 -12.86
N LEU A 620 -6.46 13.74 -13.87
CA LEU A 620 -7.81 14.26 -13.97
C LEU A 620 -8.77 13.10 -13.73
N ALA A 621 -9.56 13.16 -12.66
CA ALA A 621 -10.40 12.04 -12.25
C ALA A 621 -11.72 12.48 -11.63
N ARG A 622 -12.67 11.56 -11.63
CA ARG A 622 -13.95 11.70 -10.97
C ARG A 622 -14.29 10.40 -10.23
N SER A 623 -14.81 10.51 -9.02
CA SER A 623 -15.32 9.39 -8.24
C SER A 623 -16.68 9.75 -7.65
N GLU A 624 -17.70 8.95 -7.96
CA GLU A 624 -19.10 9.23 -7.61
C GLU A 624 -19.76 7.98 -7.07
N ARG A 625 -20.79 8.18 -6.24
CA ARG A 625 -21.69 7.13 -5.73
C ARG A 625 -23.13 7.50 -5.99
N ARG A 626 -23.97 6.48 -6.08
CA ARG A 626 -25.43 6.56 -6.05
C ARG A 626 -25.90 5.54 -5.03
N VAL A 627 -26.45 6.01 -3.93
CA VAL A 627 -26.87 5.20 -2.79
C VAL A 627 -28.34 5.45 -2.55
N ASP A 628 -29.10 4.38 -2.37
CA ASP A 628 -30.53 4.46 -2.13
C ASP A 628 -30.81 5.19 -0.80
N GLY A 629 -31.68 6.20 -0.84
CA GLY A 629 -32.01 7.04 0.30
C GLY A 629 -31.09 8.25 0.49
N ILE A 630 -30.05 8.46 -0.34
CA ILE A 630 -29.16 9.61 -0.28
C ILE A 630 -29.29 10.42 -1.57
N ASN A 631 -29.30 11.79 -1.44
CA ASN A 631 -29.36 12.74 -2.56
C ASN A 631 -30.47 12.44 -3.57
N ASN A 632 -31.66 12.06 -3.10
CA ASN A 632 -32.80 11.65 -3.92
C ASN A 632 -32.43 10.55 -4.93
N ASN A 633 -31.59 9.59 -4.53
CA ASN A 633 -31.07 8.50 -5.36
C ASN A 633 -30.26 8.99 -6.59
N GLY A 634 -29.75 10.21 -6.56
CA GLY A 634 -28.88 10.79 -7.58
C GLY A 634 -27.40 10.42 -7.40
N TRP A 635 -26.60 10.66 -8.44
CA TRP A 635 -25.14 10.56 -8.35
C TRP A 635 -24.56 11.75 -7.55
N PHE A 636 -23.67 11.46 -6.62
CA PHE A 636 -22.95 12.48 -5.84
C PHE A 636 -21.46 12.12 -5.71
N PRO A 637 -20.56 13.10 -5.58
CA PRO A 637 -19.14 12.81 -5.44
C PRO A 637 -18.84 12.09 -4.14
N THR A 638 -17.90 11.16 -4.17
CA THR A 638 -17.38 10.53 -2.94
C THR A 638 -16.63 11.55 -2.10
N ARG A 639 -16.56 11.34 -0.78
CA ARG A 639 -15.84 12.23 0.15
C ARG A 639 -14.34 12.37 -0.14
N PHE A 640 -13.76 11.47 -0.92
CA PHE A 640 -12.35 11.48 -1.34
C PHE A 640 -12.18 11.84 -2.83
N ASP A 641 -13.23 12.28 -3.53
CA ASP A 641 -13.15 12.74 -4.91
C ASP A 641 -12.24 13.97 -5.02
N ARG A 642 -11.26 13.92 -5.94
CA ARG A 642 -10.37 15.03 -6.28
C ARG A 642 -10.23 15.10 -7.79
N ALA A 643 -10.81 16.13 -8.39
CA ALA A 643 -10.83 16.25 -9.85
C ALA A 643 -9.43 16.43 -10.44
N HIS A 644 -8.60 17.25 -9.81
CA HIS A 644 -7.23 17.50 -10.29
C HIS A 644 -6.22 17.18 -9.20
N ASN A 645 -5.20 16.40 -9.56
CA ASN A 645 -4.04 16.12 -8.73
C ASN A 645 -2.78 16.33 -9.56
N LEU A 646 -1.90 17.23 -9.13
CA LEU A 646 -0.60 17.50 -9.77
C LEU A 646 0.49 17.30 -8.73
N TYR A 647 1.45 16.45 -9.04
CA TYR A 647 2.64 16.21 -8.23
C TYR A 647 3.89 16.44 -9.07
N VAL A 648 4.81 17.22 -8.54
CA VAL A 648 6.12 17.45 -9.14
C VAL A 648 7.17 17.08 -8.10
N VAL A 649 8.04 16.16 -8.43
CA VAL A 649 9.15 15.72 -7.60
C VAL A 649 10.43 15.92 -8.38
N ALA A 650 11.38 16.63 -7.82
CA ALA A 650 12.65 16.89 -8.42
C ALA A 650 13.80 16.68 -7.43
N SER A 651 14.88 16.09 -7.90
CA SER A 651 16.14 15.94 -7.18
C SER A 651 17.26 16.39 -8.10
N TYR A 652 18.10 17.31 -7.63
CA TYR A 652 19.21 17.90 -8.37
C TYR A 652 20.53 17.69 -7.64
N GLN A 653 21.45 16.97 -8.28
CA GLN A 653 22.82 16.81 -7.79
C GLN A 653 23.62 18.08 -8.09
N LEU A 654 23.80 18.95 -7.11
CA LEU A 654 24.51 20.21 -7.27
C LEU A 654 26.01 19.95 -7.49
N ASN A 655 26.59 19.12 -6.60
CA ASN A 655 27.99 18.68 -6.67
C ASN A 655 28.15 17.36 -5.89
N LYS A 656 29.37 16.82 -5.76
CA LYS A 656 29.65 15.57 -5.04
C LYS A 656 29.20 15.58 -3.56
N LYS A 657 29.03 16.74 -2.96
CA LYS A 657 28.70 16.90 -1.53
C LYS A 657 27.23 17.24 -1.31
N TRP A 658 26.57 17.95 -2.22
CA TRP A 658 25.24 18.46 -2.04
C TRP A 658 24.25 17.96 -3.08
N GLN A 659 23.12 17.46 -2.60
CA GLN A 659 21.94 17.12 -3.38
C GLN A 659 20.77 17.97 -2.89
N LEU A 660 20.04 18.61 -3.80
CA LEU A 660 18.84 19.38 -3.53
C LEU A 660 17.60 18.57 -3.94
N GLY A 661 16.56 18.62 -3.14
CA GLY A 661 15.28 17.99 -3.40
C GLY A 661 14.15 18.99 -3.30
N GLY A 662 13.10 18.81 -4.11
CA GLY A 662 11.88 19.59 -4.04
C GLY A 662 10.66 18.75 -4.40
N SER A 663 9.54 18.98 -3.71
CA SER A 663 8.26 18.39 -4.07
C SER A 663 7.15 19.44 -4.00
N PHE A 664 6.37 19.53 -5.09
CA PHE A 664 5.18 20.35 -5.15
C PHE A 664 3.95 19.45 -5.28
N VAL A 665 2.94 19.73 -4.47
CA VAL A 665 1.67 19.02 -4.44
C VAL A 665 0.55 20.02 -4.65
N PHE A 666 -0.32 19.74 -5.60
CA PHE A 666 -1.59 20.45 -5.78
C PHE A 666 -2.72 19.42 -5.94
N SER A 667 -3.82 19.63 -5.23
CA SER A 667 -5.05 18.86 -5.40
C SER A 667 -6.28 19.75 -5.18
N THR A 668 -7.33 19.50 -5.97
CA THR A 668 -8.63 20.13 -5.70
C THR A 668 -9.17 19.69 -4.35
N GLY A 669 -9.98 20.53 -3.72
CA GLY A 669 -10.59 20.23 -2.43
C GLY A 669 -11.47 18.99 -2.46
N THR A 670 -11.51 18.28 -1.34
CA THR A 670 -12.41 17.15 -1.14
C THR A 670 -13.85 17.61 -0.94
N PRO A 671 -14.85 16.82 -1.38
CA PRO A 671 -16.25 17.08 -1.04
C PRO A 671 -16.50 16.98 0.47
N ALA A 672 -17.38 17.82 0.95
CA ALA A 672 -17.84 17.86 2.33
C ALA A 672 -19.36 18.07 2.37
N THR A 673 -19.99 17.61 3.42
CA THR A 673 -21.41 17.85 3.66
C THR A 673 -21.57 19.11 4.48
N PHE A 674 -22.17 20.14 3.88
CA PHE A 674 -22.48 21.38 4.56
C PHE A 674 -23.97 21.43 4.87
N PRO A 675 -24.37 21.93 6.06
CA PRO A 675 -25.77 22.10 6.40
C PRO A 675 -26.42 23.10 5.42
N THR A 676 -27.60 22.76 4.97
CA THR A 676 -28.37 23.60 4.03
C THR A 676 -29.42 24.41 4.73
N ASN A 677 -29.82 24.03 5.92
CA ASN A 677 -30.84 24.69 6.74
C ASN A 677 -30.42 24.80 8.20
N LEU A 678 -31.10 25.70 8.89
CA LEU A 678 -30.97 25.95 10.32
C LEU A 678 -32.33 25.83 10.97
N TYR A 679 -32.47 24.95 11.96
CA TYR A 679 -33.66 24.92 12.82
C TYR A 679 -33.37 25.59 14.15
N GLN A 680 -34.34 26.34 14.64
CA GLN A 680 -34.29 26.89 15.98
C GLN A 680 -35.23 26.08 16.88
N VAL A 681 -34.69 25.47 17.91
CA VAL A 681 -35.44 24.72 18.90
C VAL A 681 -35.08 25.25 20.28
N GLN A 682 -36.05 25.80 21.00
CA GLN A 682 -35.87 26.31 22.35
C GLN A 682 -34.68 27.29 22.48
N GLY A 683 -34.48 28.16 21.47
CA GLY A 683 -33.37 29.13 21.42
C GLY A 683 -32.02 28.56 20.95
N PHE A 684 -31.92 27.25 20.72
CA PHE A 684 -30.73 26.63 20.14
C PHE A 684 -30.86 26.52 18.62
N ASN A 685 -29.84 26.95 17.91
CA ASN A 685 -29.73 26.76 16.48
C ASN A 685 -29.13 25.41 16.16
N ILE A 686 -29.83 24.55 15.42
CA ILE A 686 -29.40 23.21 15.02
C ILE A 686 -29.18 23.23 13.51
N PRO A 687 -27.91 23.13 13.05
CA PRO A 687 -27.62 22.98 11.62
C PRO A 687 -28.15 21.64 11.12
N HIS A 688 -28.89 21.65 10.02
CA HIS A 688 -29.50 20.45 9.47
C HIS A 688 -29.28 20.37 7.96
N ASN A 689 -29.10 19.14 7.46
CA ASN A 689 -29.15 18.86 6.04
C ASN A 689 -30.56 18.46 5.65
N VAL A 690 -31.17 19.18 4.71
CA VAL A 690 -32.42 18.72 4.13
C VAL A 690 -32.16 17.48 3.29
N PHE A 691 -32.83 16.42 3.65
CA PHE A 691 -32.87 15.12 2.98
C PHE A 691 -31.80 14.87 1.92
N GLY A 692 -30.67 14.27 2.33
CA GLY A 692 -29.72 13.67 1.42
C GLY A 692 -28.77 14.62 0.68
N ALA A 693 -28.61 15.90 1.08
CA ALA A 693 -27.62 16.79 0.46
C ALA A 693 -26.19 16.47 0.90
N ARG A 694 -25.77 15.19 0.73
CA ARG A 694 -24.45 14.72 1.13
C ARG A 694 -23.39 15.12 0.12
N ASN A 695 -22.19 15.54 0.61
CA ASN A 695 -21.06 15.98 -0.21
C ASN A 695 -21.41 17.13 -1.19
N ASN A 696 -22.23 18.05 -0.73
CA ASN A 696 -22.80 19.16 -1.50
C ASN A 696 -21.86 20.36 -1.66
N TYR A 697 -20.72 20.37 -0.97
CA TYR A 697 -19.73 21.45 -0.99
C TYR A 697 -18.32 20.89 -1.22
N ARG A 698 -17.39 21.72 -1.72
CA ARG A 698 -15.98 21.36 -1.82
C ARG A 698 -15.12 22.23 -0.90
N ASN A 699 -14.28 21.59 -0.13
CA ASN A 699 -13.24 22.22 0.64
C ASN A 699 -12.29 23.01 -0.28
N PRO A 700 -11.60 24.03 0.23
CA PRO A 700 -10.57 24.74 -0.54
C PRO A 700 -9.48 23.79 -1.04
N ALA A 701 -8.87 24.17 -2.19
CA ALA A 701 -7.80 23.40 -2.79
C ALA A 701 -6.59 23.28 -1.85
N TYR A 702 -5.99 22.10 -1.85
CA TYR A 702 -4.77 21.78 -1.14
C TYR A 702 -3.56 22.07 -2.03
N ASN A 703 -2.56 22.77 -1.52
CA ASN A 703 -1.26 22.86 -2.19
C ASN A 703 -0.13 23.02 -1.19
N ARG A 704 1.05 22.53 -1.53
CA ARG A 704 2.22 22.57 -0.67
C ARG A 704 3.50 22.44 -1.49
N LEU A 705 4.54 23.15 -1.05
CA LEU A 705 5.89 23.04 -1.58
C LEU A 705 6.85 22.71 -0.45
N ASP A 706 7.62 21.65 -0.64
CA ASP A 706 8.63 21.17 0.30
C ASP A 706 10.00 21.21 -0.36
N PHE A 707 11.02 21.52 0.42
CA PHE A 707 12.43 21.50 0.00
C PHE A 707 13.28 20.64 0.93
N SER A 708 14.33 20.06 0.38
CA SER A 708 15.34 19.37 1.15
C SER A 708 16.73 19.61 0.56
N ALA A 709 17.75 19.58 1.41
CA ALA A 709 19.15 19.61 1.02
C ALA A 709 19.87 18.50 1.79
N THR A 710 20.49 17.58 1.06
CA THR A 710 21.28 16.50 1.64
C THR A 710 22.76 16.80 1.45
N MET A 711 23.50 16.84 2.56
CA MET A 711 24.94 17.04 2.58
C MET A 711 25.65 15.74 2.93
N GLN A 712 26.42 15.21 2.00
CA GLN A 712 27.25 14.03 2.23
C GLN A 712 28.40 14.35 3.18
N GLY A 713 28.53 13.55 4.24
CA GLY A 713 29.64 13.59 5.17
C GLY A 713 30.94 12.99 4.59
N ARG A 714 32.00 13.05 5.35
CA ARG A 714 33.25 12.41 4.95
C ARG A 714 33.15 10.89 5.05
N LYS A 715 33.52 10.19 3.95
CA LYS A 715 33.63 8.73 3.95
C LYS A 715 34.90 8.34 4.70
N LYS A 716 34.78 7.51 5.74
CA LYS A 716 35.91 6.92 6.49
C LYS A 716 35.75 5.41 6.45
N GLU A 717 36.62 4.70 5.71
CA GLU A 717 36.56 3.25 5.53
C GLU A 717 35.11 2.76 5.18
N LYS A 718 34.48 2.05 6.14
CA LYS A 718 33.11 1.59 6.02
C LYS A 718 32.07 2.61 6.49
N TRP A 719 32.44 3.62 7.28
CA TRP A 719 31.53 4.63 7.81
C TRP A 719 31.17 5.67 6.77
N ARG A 720 29.88 5.83 6.50
CA ARG A 720 29.30 6.89 5.69
C ARG A 720 28.29 7.66 6.51
N SER A 721 28.21 8.96 6.31
CA SER A 721 27.20 9.78 6.98
C SER A 721 26.67 10.87 6.06
N GLU A 722 25.48 11.35 6.37
CA GLU A 722 24.86 12.48 5.67
C GLU A 722 24.00 13.29 6.62
N TRP A 723 23.89 14.58 6.34
CA TRP A 723 22.95 15.49 6.97
C TRP A 723 21.85 15.81 5.98
N VAL A 724 20.60 15.73 6.42
CA VAL A 724 19.43 16.10 5.64
C VAL A 724 18.77 17.28 6.32
N PHE A 725 18.67 18.40 5.59
CA PHE A 725 17.95 19.60 6.00
C PHE A 725 16.66 19.66 5.19
N GLY A 726 15.53 19.77 5.86
CA GLY A 726 14.22 19.81 5.24
C GLY A 726 13.44 21.05 5.64
N VAL A 727 12.60 21.53 4.73
CA VAL A 727 11.60 22.56 4.99
C VAL A 727 10.27 22.07 4.43
N TYR A 728 9.37 21.75 5.31
CA TYR A 728 8.02 21.34 4.96
C TYR A 728 7.11 22.57 4.93
N ASN A 729 6.20 22.63 3.94
CA ASN A 729 5.27 23.73 3.75
C ASN A 729 5.96 25.12 3.65
N SER A 730 6.90 25.26 2.72
CA SER A 730 7.86 26.37 2.63
C SER A 730 7.25 27.77 2.54
N TYR A 731 5.98 27.90 2.18
CA TYR A 731 5.25 29.18 2.13
C TYR A 731 4.08 29.26 3.14
N ALA A 732 4.12 28.42 4.20
CA ALA A 732 3.16 28.47 5.32
C ALA A 732 1.68 28.38 4.89
N ARG A 733 1.37 27.56 3.88
CA ARG A 733 0.00 27.39 3.41
C ARG A 733 -0.86 26.76 4.51
N LYS A 734 -1.97 27.41 4.85
CA LYS A 734 -2.97 26.91 5.79
C LYS A 734 -3.96 25.99 5.06
N ASN A 735 -3.53 24.75 4.82
CA ASN A 735 -4.36 23.74 4.17
C ASN A 735 -5.43 23.23 5.13
N PRO A 736 -6.72 23.18 4.74
CA PRO A 736 -7.75 22.62 5.59
C PRO A 736 -7.62 21.09 5.68
N TYR A 737 -7.62 20.55 6.89
CA TYR A 737 -7.84 19.12 7.14
C TYR A 737 -9.33 18.80 7.05
N SER A 738 -10.14 19.60 7.75
CA SER A 738 -11.60 19.55 7.70
C SER A 738 -12.20 20.95 7.87
N VAL A 739 -13.46 21.06 7.53
CA VAL A 739 -14.27 22.23 7.83
C VAL A 739 -15.41 21.77 8.71
N TYR A 740 -15.60 22.42 9.85
CA TYR A 740 -16.70 22.16 10.75
C TYR A 740 -17.46 23.45 11.05
N PHE A 741 -18.65 23.32 11.59
CA PHE A 741 -19.53 24.43 11.93
C PHE A 741 -19.60 24.59 13.44
N ARG A 742 -19.55 25.81 13.91
CA ARG A 742 -19.78 26.16 15.30
C ARG A 742 -20.62 27.43 15.37
N THR A 743 -21.31 27.62 16.47
CA THR A 743 -21.96 28.89 16.80
C THR A 743 -20.92 29.99 16.91
N ASP A 744 -21.22 31.17 16.37
CA ASP A 744 -20.35 32.34 16.50
C ASP A 744 -20.23 32.71 17.99
N PRO A 745 -19.02 32.83 18.56
CA PRO A 745 -18.83 33.16 19.96
C PRO A 745 -19.47 34.53 20.33
N ASN A 746 -19.63 35.42 19.36
CA ASN A 746 -20.16 36.78 19.57
C ASN A 746 -21.66 36.88 19.24
N ASP A 747 -22.26 35.90 18.58
CA ASP A 747 -23.67 35.92 18.17
C ASP A 747 -24.21 34.46 18.13
N ALA A 748 -24.93 34.07 19.16
CA ALA A 748 -25.52 32.74 19.31
C ALA A 748 -26.52 32.39 18.19
N THR A 749 -26.99 33.36 17.41
CA THR A 749 -27.92 33.16 16.28
C THR A 749 -27.19 32.81 14.99
N ARG A 750 -25.88 32.99 14.93
CA ARG A 750 -25.08 32.79 13.73
C ARG A 750 -24.20 31.56 13.84
N PHE A 751 -24.07 30.81 12.73
CA PHE A 751 -23.10 29.75 12.55
C PHE A 751 -21.95 30.20 11.65
N GLN A 752 -20.75 29.87 12.04
CA GLN A 752 -19.56 30.11 11.22
C GLN A 752 -18.91 28.78 10.84
N SER A 753 -18.42 28.69 9.60
CA SER A 753 -17.57 27.59 9.15
C SER A 753 -16.13 27.83 9.61
N VAL A 754 -15.53 26.86 10.26
CA VAL A 754 -14.18 26.93 10.80
C VAL A 754 -13.30 25.89 10.11
N LYS A 755 -12.14 26.32 9.61
CA LYS A 755 -11.14 25.41 9.05
C LYS A 755 -10.32 24.83 10.18
N PHE A 756 -10.33 23.51 10.30
CA PHE A 756 -9.35 22.81 11.12
C PHE A 756 -8.08 22.59 10.30
N ILE A 757 -6.95 23.10 10.79
CA ILE A 757 -5.65 23.08 10.13
C ILE A 757 -4.70 22.32 11.03
N VAL A 758 -4.05 21.27 10.52
CA VAL A 758 -3.10 20.48 11.28
C VAL A 758 -1.71 21.11 11.24
N ILE A 759 -1.20 21.40 10.04
CA ILE A 759 0.07 22.11 9.86
C ILE A 759 -0.17 23.35 9.01
N GLY A 760 -0.12 24.53 9.64
CA GLY A 760 -0.35 25.81 8.97
C GLY A 760 0.90 26.70 8.88
N SER A 761 2.05 26.21 9.33
CA SER A 761 3.32 26.94 9.38
C SER A 761 4.41 26.24 8.58
N ILE A 762 5.53 26.93 8.41
CA ILE A 762 6.78 26.33 7.94
C ILE A 762 7.31 25.41 9.04
N VAL A 763 7.66 24.17 8.68
CA VAL A 763 8.27 23.24 9.64
C VAL A 763 9.69 22.87 9.15
N PRO A 764 10.73 23.40 9.78
CA PRO A 764 12.10 23.00 9.52
C PRO A 764 12.34 21.60 10.15
N ALA A 765 13.18 20.81 9.51
CA ALA A 765 13.59 19.53 10.03
C ALA A 765 15.06 19.25 9.70
N VAL A 766 15.72 18.56 10.58
CA VAL A 766 17.12 18.13 10.40
C VAL A 766 17.23 16.68 10.81
N SER A 767 17.95 15.89 10.02
CA SER A 767 18.33 14.54 10.39
C SER A 767 19.78 14.24 10.04
N TYR A 768 20.41 13.41 10.87
CA TYR A 768 21.73 12.85 10.67
C TYR A 768 21.59 11.36 10.42
N ASN A 769 22.01 10.89 9.25
CA ASN A 769 21.97 9.49 8.86
C ASN A 769 23.40 8.94 8.79
N PHE A 770 23.56 7.66 9.12
CA PHE A 770 24.84 6.97 9.05
C PHE A 770 24.68 5.51 8.62
N SER A 771 25.76 4.95 8.06
CA SER A 771 25.88 3.52 7.77
C SER A 771 27.34 3.07 7.94
N PHE A 772 27.52 1.81 8.33
CA PHE A 772 28.83 1.20 8.56
C PHE A 772 28.86 -0.27 8.20
#